data_8596b49441d7c245afb488cfe187111f
#
_entry.id   8596b49441d7c245afb488cfe187111f
#
_cell.length_a   1.000
_cell.length_b   1.000
_cell.length_c   1.000
_cell.angle_alpha   90.00
_cell.angle_beta   90.00
_cell.angle_gamma   90.00
#
_symmetry.space_group_name_H-M   'P 1'
#
loop_
_entity.id
_entity.type
_entity.pdbx_description
1 polymer ?
#
loop_
_entity_poly.entity_id
_entity_poly.type
_entity_poly.pdbx_seq_one_letter_code
_entity_poly.pdbx_strand_id
1 'polypeptide(L)'
;MIMLVSCNSAKYLADEQSLIKGTKILFKSNTKINDKKSLEAELLTFIKDKPNEKLLFFIPKEWIYLRNSGLEDTLWYHNGLRALGQQPSIYKEEVVSKTVQEMENYLRLNKGYYEAKVDFIVEESNDLVGFKSSATNEVWEKITNKVTYIVAPGERYKVKSVAYRSDDQELLSFVESTKDAAFVKKGDYIDYTQFELEKGRMSLDLQNNGYANFSNNYIEIQGDSSRNDKDIDIVFEIKTPLPDTFHQKFVTGRINVYTDFIKEQTSDDLVLDSLQNINFYRQSTDFLVKPSLLSNSIFFREGTKLRREERLKTFKKLNSLGTYRFVTINSAPDAVHDSIMNFDILLTPFQKKWIFDGSLEGYFSTLGASRLFGVSLAGALQNRNLLGGSEKYSLRAELGTELGFNPGVSGISARTRNISIQNNLNIPSFQDFLGLGKLAWRTGLIKDKFYQSFVEDANTNIGLGFSSLNIINFYSLSSYNATFGFDYTSVKGNRYIFKPLGFNLDLYAISDSTRFVDNPLIFLSFKDNLGTGFVFRDFSYIYNSGKSRKGNSFLVINNFEVSGWEVYLTNQLYNVISGDNSQWSISRGNLLNRDISFAKYIRYEFDGRHYKDFSKTRSLASRLNLGIIVPFGENAASPFIRQFGVGGPNSLRAWNVKEAGPGGYRDPEVKLKEPQVIFVNQGDIKIEANIEYRFKILLILDGALFVDAGNVWALKEDPGRPNAAISGDFLNQIAVGAGYGLRLNFNFFNIRFDFGYKVRSPYKDPVLPSQWYTFKEIRQQGLGNVQVAVNYPF
;
A
#
# COMPACT_ATOMS: atom_id res chain seq x y z
N MET A 1 -29.23 -27.97 -18.32
CA MET A 1 -30.32 -27.04 -18.62
C MET A 1 -31.47 -27.07 -17.56
N ILE A 2 -31.77 -28.18 -16.93
CA ILE A 2 -32.86 -28.31 -15.93
C ILE A 2 -32.59 -27.54 -14.60
N MET A 3 -31.33 -27.33 -14.18
CA MET A 3 -31.01 -26.56 -12.95
C MET A 3 -31.17 -25.03 -13.11
N LEU A 4 -31.20 -24.47 -14.30
CA LEU A 4 -31.32 -23.03 -14.52
C LEU A 4 -32.76 -22.50 -14.43
N VAL A 5 -33.76 -23.33 -14.56
CA VAL A 5 -35.18 -22.95 -14.44
C VAL A 5 -35.62 -22.84 -12.99
N SER A 6 -34.88 -23.45 -12.04
CA SER A 6 -35.27 -23.48 -10.62
C SER A 6 -34.92 -22.21 -9.81
N CYS A 7 -34.04 -21.33 -10.32
CA CYS A 7 -33.57 -20.10 -9.63
C CYS A 7 -34.25 -18.83 -10.16
N ASN A 8 -35.52 -18.89 -10.55
CA ASN A 8 -36.24 -17.72 -11.01
C ASN A 8 -36.83 -16.92 -9.85
N SER A 9 -36.34 -15.69 -9.68
CA SER A 9 -36.72 -14.76 -8.60
C SER A 9 -38.14 -14.23 -8.78
N ALA A 10 -38.59 -14.09 -10.02
CA ALA A 10 -39.90 -13.51 -10.34
C ALA A 10 -41.08 -14.33 -9.75
N LYS A 11 -40.85 -15.64 -9.51
CA LYS A 11 -41.85 -16.52 -8.88
C LYS A 11 -42.37 -16.05 -7.52
N TYR A 12 -41.56 -15.33 -6.76
CA TYR A 12 -41.83 -14.93 -5.37
C TYR A 12 -42.37 -13.50 -5.27
N LEU A 13 -42.56 -12.79 -6.38
CA LEU A 13 -43.07 -11.43 -6.42
C LEU A 13 -44.60 -11.40 -6.45
N ALA A 14 -45.20 -10.35 -5.90
CA ALA A 14 -46.62 -10.07 -6.06
C ALA A 14 -46.97 -9.79 -7.54
N ASP A 15 -48.25 -9.93 -7.90
CA ASP A 15 -48.66 -9.83 -9.29
C ASP A 15 -48.41 -8.48 -9.95
N GLU A 16 -48.41 -7.39 -9.18
CA GLU A 16 -48.15 -6.03 -9.65
C GLU A 16 -46.66 -5.63 -9.62
N GLN A 17 -45.77 -6.52 -9.17
CA GLN A 17 -44.36 -6.24 -9.02
C GLN A 17 -43.54 -6.82 -10.18
N SER A 18 -42.64 -6.01 -10.72
CA SER A 18 -41.69 -6.43 -11.74
C SER A 18 -40.26 -6.13 -11.35
N LEU A 19 -39.31 -7.02 -11.72
CA LEU A 19 -37.88 -6.89 -11.40
C LEU A 19 -37.15 -6.02 -12.41
N ILE A 20 -36.19 -5.23 -11.93
CA ILE A 20 -35.19 -4.59 -12.80
C ILE A 20 -34.05 -5.57 -13.07
N LYS A 21 -33.94 -6.07 -14.29
CA LYS A 21 -32.89 -6.98 -14.75
C LYS A 21 -31.70 -6.30 -15.42
N GLY A 22 -31.87 -5.06 -15.84
CA GLY A 22 -30.81 -4.32 -16.49
C GLY A 22 -30.99 -2.81 -16.36
N THR A 23 -29.90 -2.11 -16.22
CA THR A 23 -29.86 -0.65 -16.34
C THR A 23 -28.72 -0.25 -17.28
N LYS A 24 -28.97 0.69 -18.18
CA LYS A 24 -28.00 1.15 -19.18
C LYS A 24 -28.15 2.66 -19.38
N ILE A 25 -27.02 3.32 -19.64
CA ILE A 25 -27.01 4.73 -20.07
C ILE A 25 -26.66 4.76 -21.55
N LEU A 26 -27.50 5.43 -22.35
CA LEU A 26 -27.28 5.65 -23.75
C LEU A 26 -27.14 7.16 -24.02
N PHE A 27 -26.00 7.58 -24.56
CA PHE A 27 -25.79 8.95 -24.95
C PHE A 27 -26.31 9.20 -26.38
N LYS A 28 -27.22 10.15 -26.53
CA LYS A 28 -27.72 10.65 -27.80
C LYS A 28 -27.14 12.06 -28.00
N SER A 29 -26.07 12.18 -28.79
CA SER A 29 -25.40 13.47 -29.02
C SER A 29 -24.92 13.56 -30.46
N ASN A 30 -25.09 14.72 -31.07
CA ASN A 30 -24.58 15.05 -32.40
C ASN A 30 -23.11 15.53 -32.36
N THR A 31 -22.59 15.82 -31.15
CA THR A 31 -21.21 16.28 -30.92
C THR A 31 -20.42 15.26 -30.14
N LYS A 32 -19.09 15.29 -30.29
CA LYS A 32 -18.20 14.41 -29.55
C LYS A 32 -18.19 14.82 -28.07
N ILE A 33 -18.60 13.91 -27.18
CA ILE A 33 -18.56 14.11 -25.73
C ILE A 33 -17.13 13.82 -25.28
N ASN A 34 -16.45 14.84 -24.76
CA ASN A 34 -15.15 14.67 -24.13
C ASN A 34 -15.33 13.89 -22.82
N ASP A 35 -14.43 12.94 -22.54
CA ASP A 35 -14.49 12.08 -21.35
C ASP A 35 -15.81 11.32 -21.13
N LYS A 36 -16.47 10.88 -22.23
CA LYS A 36 -17.73 10.12 -22.21
C LYS A 36 -17.74 9.00 -21.15
N LYS A 37 -16.65 8.23 -21.03
CA LYS A 37 -16.54 7.14 -20.05
C LYS A 37 -16.55 7.64 -18.60
N SER A 38 -15.95 8.79 -18.32
CA SER A 38 -15.97 9.39 -16.99
C SER A 38 -17.36 9.87 -16.63
N LEU A 39 -18.01 10.57 -17.57
CA LEU A 39 -19.36 11.08 -17.40
C LEU A 39 -20.37 9.93 -17.22
N GLU A 40 -20.25 8.85 -17.99
CA GLU A 40 -21.07 7.64 -17.83
C GLU A 40 -20.88 7.03 -16.42
N ALA A 41 -19.65 6.91 -15.94
CA ALA A 41 -19.36 6.37 -14.62
C ALA A 41 -19.93 7.27 -13.49
N GLU A 42 -19.89 8.59 -13.67
CA GLU A 42 -20.49 9.54 -12.73
C GLU A 42 -22.02 9.42 -12.73
N LEU A 43 -22.66 9.38 -13.90
CA LEU A 43 -24.11 9.24 -14.01
C LEU A 43 -24.63 7.89 -13.47
N LEU A 44 -23.86 6.81 -13.62
CA LEU A 44 -24.18 5.49 -13.05
C LEU A 44 -24.29 5.52 -11.51
N THR A 45 -23.72 6.53 -10.85
CA THR A 45 -23.82 6.66 -9.38
C THR A 45 -25.19 7.10 -8.92
N PHE A 46 -25.95 7.79 -9.78
CA PHE A 46 -27.29 8.28 -9.48
C PHE A 46 -28.37 7.19 -9.59
N ILE A 47 -28.09 6.11 -10.29
CA ILE A 47 -29.04 4.99 -10.42
C ILE A 47 -29.20 4.31 -9.07
N LYS A 48 -30.39 4.46 -8.46
CA LYS A 48 -30.71 3.90 -7.14
C LYS A 48 -31.07 2.42 -7.23
N ASP A 49 -31.94 2.09 -8.18
CA ASP A 49 -32.42 0.73 -8.41
C ASP A 49 -31.56 0.02 -9.47
N LYS A 50 -30.41 -0.47 -9.02
CA LYS A 50 -29.52 -1.29 -9.87
C LYS A 50 -30.01 -2.72 -9.88
N PRO A 51 -29.83 -3.45 -11.02
CA PRO A 51 -30.09 -4.88 -11.06
C PRO A 51 -29.37 -5.60 -9.93
N ASN A 52 -30.02 -6.61 -9.36
CA ASN A 52 -29.42 -7.41 -8.33
C ASN A 52 -28.18 -8.15 -8.83
N GLU A 53 -27.20 -8.33 -7.94
CA GLU A 53 -25.99 -9.08 -8.26
C GLU A 53 -26.27 -10.58 -8.30
N LYS A 54 -25.46 -11.31 -9.07
CA LYS A 54 -25.50 -12.76 -9.11
C LYS A 54 -24.41 -13.35 -8.23
N LEU A 55 -24.75 -14.37 -7.44
CA LEU A 55 -23.82 -15.19 -6.71
C LEU A 55 -23.18 -16.20 -7.67
N LEU A 56 -21.84 -16.41 -7.60
CA LEU A 56 -21.11 -17.34 -8.47
C LEU A 56 -21.39 -17.16 -9.97
N PHE A 57 -21.70 -15.92 -10.41
CA PHE A 57 -22.04 -15.52 -11.79
C PHE A 57 -23.39 -15.98 -12.32
N PHE A 58 -24.08 -16.95 -11.68
CA PHE A 58 -25.30 -17.53 -12.20
C PHE A 58 -26.49 -17.54 -11.25
N ILE A 59 -26.32 -17.55 -9.92
CA ILE A 59 -27.41 -17.58 -8.94
C ILE A 59 -27.84 -16.15 -8.61
N PRO A 60 -29.10 -15.74 -8.90
CA PRO A 60 -29.60 -14.42 -8.55
C PRO A 60 -29.68 -14.24 -7.03
N LYS A 61 -29.06 -13.20 -6.46
CA LYS A 61 -29.08 -12.96 -5.00
C LYS A 61 -30.48 -12.62 -4.49
N GLU A 62 -31.29 -11.96 -5.30
CA GLU A 62 -32.70 -11.70 -4.99
C GLU A 62 -33.51 -12.98 -4.84
N TRP A 63 -33.20 -14.05 -5.61
CA TRP A 63 -33.82 -15.34 -5.44
C TRP A 63 -33.51 -15.97 -4.06
N ILE A 64 -32.28 -15.86 -3.60
CA ILE A 64 -31.86 -16.33 -2.28
C ILE A 64 -32.63 -15.58 -1.18
N TYR A 65 -32.75 -14.25 -1.33
CA TYR A 65 -33.48 -13.40 -0.38
C TYR A 65 -34.97 -13.79 -0.34
N LEU A 66 -35.64 -13.79 -1.49
CA LEU A 66 -37.07 -14.04 -1.61
C LEU A 66 -37.45 -15.46 -1.15
N ARG A 67 -36.65 -16.48 -1.49
CA ARG A 67 -36.89 -17.85 -1.06
C ARG A 67 -36.86 -18.02 0.45
N ASN A 68 -36.05 -17.24 1.14
CA ASN A 68 -35.86 -17.35 2.58
C ASN A 68 -36.63 -16.25 3.36
N SER A 69 -37.33 -15.33 2.73
CA SER A 69 -38.07 -14.24 3.38
C SER A 69 -39.40 -14.66 4.04
N GLY A 70 -39.94 -15.80 3.64
CA GLY A 70 -41.21 -16.34 4.22
C GLY A 70 -41.02 -17.40 5.29
N LEU A 71 -39.80 -17.72 5.69
CA LEU A 71 -39.50 -18.70 6.73
C LEU A 71 -39.36 -17.99 8.07
N GLU A 72 -39.99 -18.57 9.14
CA GLU A 72 -39.87 -18.03 10.50
C GLU A 72 -38.40 -17.97 10.93
N ASP A 73 -38.03 -16.93 11.66
CA ASP A 73 -36.65 -16.62 12.13
C ASP A 73 -36.10 -17.61 13.19
N THR A 74 -36.71 -18.79 13.32
CA THR A 74 -36.44 -19.77 14.39
C THR A 74 -35.11 -20.51 14.24
N LEU A 75 -34.49 -20.51 13.02
CA LEU A 75 -33.24 -21.24 12.77
C LEU A 75 -32.15 -20.28 12.31
N TRP A 76 -31.02 -20.28 13.04
CA TRP A 76 -29.89 -19.39 12.82
C TRP A 76 -29.34 -19.38 11.36
N TYR A 77 -29.45 -20.50 10.65
CA TYR A 77 -28.98 -20.60 9.26
C TYR A 77 -29.93 -19.92 8.25
N HIS A 78 -31.22 -19.74 8.56
CA HIS A 78 -32.16 -19.00 7.71
C HIS A 78 -31.78 -17.52 7.66
N ASN A 79 -31.42 -16.91 8.79
CA ASN A 79 -30.89 -15.56 8.84
C ASN A 79 -29.57 -15.44 8.06
N GLY A 80 -28.69 -16.44 8.17
CA GLY A 80 -27.47 -16.53 7.39
C GLY A 80 -27.74 -16.62 5.87
N LEU A 81 -28.65 -17.47 5.45
CA LEU A 81 -29.04 -17.61 4.04
C LEU A 81 -29.72 -16.34 3.51
N ARG A 82 -30.60 -15.71 4.29
CA ARG A 82 -31.25 -14.45 3.92
C ARG A 82 -30.22 -13.31 3.78
N ALA A 83 -29.23 -13.26 4.64
CA ALA A 83 -28.12 -12.29 4.58
C ALA A 83 -27.20 -12.49 3.35
N LEU A 84 -27.19 -13.68 2.73
CA LEU A 84 -26.52 -13.94 1.46
C LEU A 84 -27.30 -13.38 0.27
N GLY A 85 -28.60 -13.19 0.43
CA GLY A 85 -29.49 -12.62 -0.55
C GLY A 85 -29.38 -11.11 -0.60
N GLN A 86 -30.03 -10.53 -1.62
CA GLN A 86 -30.19 -9.10 -1.80
C GLN A 86 -31.68 -8.82 -2.00
N GLN A 87 -32.19 -7.77 -1.34
CA GLN A 87 -33.59 -7.37 -1.58
C GLN A 87 -33.83 -7.18 -3.09
N PRO A 88 -34.99 -7.59 -3.62
CA PRO A 88 -35.27 -7.47 -5.04
C PRO A 88 -35.35 -6.01 -5.47
N SER A 89 -34.69 -5.68 -6.54
CA SER A 89 -34.81 -4.37 -7.21
C SER A 89 -36.11 -4.34 -7.99
N ILE A 90 -37.16 -3.83 -7.36
CA ILE A 90 -38.50 -3.71 -7.96
C ILE A 90 -38.57 -2.42 -8.76
N TYR A 91 -39.10 -2.48 -9.96
CA TYR A 91 -39.33 -1.32 -10.80
C TYR A 91 -40.40 -0.41 -10.18
N LYS A 92 -40.04 0.86 -10.04
CA LYS A 92 -40.93 1.95 -9.59
C LYS A 92 -40.66 3.16 -10.47
N GLU A 93 -41.66 3.60 -11.21
CA GLU A 93 -41.55 4.73 -12.14
C GLU A 93 -41.12 6.02 -11.45
N GLU A 94 -41.62 6.27 -10.23
CA GLU A 94 -41.22 7.45 -9.42
C GLU A 94 -39.73 7.49 -9.14
N VAL A 95 -39.11 6.35 -8.86
CA VAL A 95 -37.67 6.26 -8.55
C VAL A 95 -36.85 6.49 -9.83
N VAL A 96 -37.31 5.94 -10.95
CA VAL A 96 -36.65 6.13 -12.25
C VAL A 96 -36.76 7.59 -12.69
N SER A 97 -37.96 8.20 -12.56
CA SER A 97 -38.20 9.62 -12.88
C SER A 97 -37.36 10.53 -12.01
N LYS A 98 -37.26 10.25 -10.71
CA LYS A 98 -36.37 11.00 -9.79
C LYS A 98 -34.90 10.85 -10.19
N THR A 99 -34.47 9.68 -10.62
CA THR A 99 -33.10 9.45 -11.11
C THR A 99 -32.82 10.27 -12.36
N VAL A 100 -33.77 10.35 -13.30
CA VAL A 100 -33.70 11.21 -14.49
C VAL A 100 -33.48 12.66 -14.09
N GLN A 101 -34.30 13.16 -13.19
CA GLN A 101 -34.20 14.54 -12.72
C GLN A 101 -32.86 14.83 -12.01
N GLU A 102 -32.39 13.90 -11.18
CA GLU A 102 -31.09 14.02 -10.53
C GLU A 102 -29.93 14.02 -11.54
N MET A 103 -29.97 13.17 -12.57
CA MET A 103 -28.97 13.15 -13.66
C MET A 103 -28.99 14.44 -14.47
N GLU A 104 -30.18 14.94 -14.82
CA GLU A 104 -30.35 16.19 -15.58
C GLU A 104 -29.82 17.39 -14.78
N ASN A 105 -30.19 17.50 -13.50
CA ASN A 105 -29.68 18.53 -12.61
C ASN A 105 -28.17 18.48 -12.47
N TYR A 106 -27.59 17.27 -12.34
CA TYR A 106 -26.16 17.11 -12.27
C TYR A 106 -25.45 17.59 -13.53
N LEU A 107 -25.96 17.23 -14.70
CA LEU A 107 -25.40 17.66 -15.97
C LEU A 107 -25.46 19.18 -16.13
N ARG A 108 -26.58 19.79 -15.77
CA ARG A 108 -26.80 21.24 -15.88
C ARG A 108 -25.94 22.00 -14.86
N LEU A 109 -26.10 21.69 -13.58
CA LEU A 109 -25.52 22.48 -12.50
C LEU A 109 -24.05 22.17 -12.25
N ASN A 110 -23.65 20.90 -12.38
CA ASN A 110 -22.29 20.52 -12.02
C ASN A 110 -21.35 20.42 -13.23
N LYS A 111 -21.86 20.12 -14.43
CA LYS A 111 -21.03 19.83 -15.60
C LYS A 111 -21.13 20.86 -16.74
N GLY A 112 -21.99 21.87 -16.60
CA GLY A 112 -22.13 22.94 -17.57
C GLY A 112 -22.82 22.52 -18.88
N TYR A 113 -23.66 21.48 -18.85
CA TYR A 113 -24.52 21.09 -19.95
C TYR A 113 -25.93 21.66 -19.75
N TYR A 114 -26.10 22.97 -19.85
CA TYR A 114 -27.35 23.68 -19.48
C TYR A 114 -28.56 23.23 -20.32
N GLU A 115 -28.33 22.75 -21.53
CA GLU A 115 -29.39 22.23 -22.43
C GLU A 115 -29.63 20.72 -22.25
N ALA A 116 -29.00 20.10 -21.24
CA ALA A 116 -29.10 18.66 -21.03
C ALA A 116 -30.56 18.25 -20.80
N LYS A 117 -30.93 17.17 -21.47
CA LYS A 117 -32.18 16.44 -21.26
C LYS A 117 -31.86 14.98 -21.00
N VAL A 118 -32.55 14.43 -20.03
CA VAL A 118 -32.46 13.01 -19.72
C VAL A 118 -33.84 12.42 -19.79
N ASP A 119 -33.97 11.30 -20.45
CA ASP A 119 -35.22 10.56 -20.61
C ASP A 119 -34.96 9.08 -20.32
N PHE A 120 -35.98 8.25 -20.25
CA PHE A 120 -35.82 6.83 -20.06
C PHE A 120 -36.77 6.01 -20.92
N ILE A 121 -36.33 4.79 -21.28
CA ILE A 121 -37.15 3.79 -21.94
C ILE A 121 -37.14 2.55 -21.06
N VAL A 122 -38.33 1.96 -20.87
CA VAL A 122 -38.47 0.69 -20.17
C VAL A 122 -38.78 -0.37 -21.21
N GLU A 123 -37.88 -1.35 -21.33
CA GLU A 123 -38.10 -2.55 -22.18
C GLU A 123 -38.67 -3.63 -21.26
N GLU A 124 -39.91 -4.00 -21.49
CA GLU A 124 -40.52 -5.13 -20.79
C GLU A 124 -40.20 -6.43 -21.48
N SER A 125 -39.93 -7.47 -20.73
CA SER A 125 -39.75 -8.82 -21.21
C SER A 125 -40.46 -9.84 -20.32
N ASN A 126 -41.06 -10.85 -20.89
CA ASN A 126 -41.68 -11.91 -20.14
C ASN A 126 -40.64 -12.98 -19.79
N ASP A 127 -40.47 -13.25 -18.47
CA ASP A 127 -39.65 -14.33 -18.00
C ASP A 127 -40.48 -15.54 -17.64
N LEU A 128 -40.12 -16.67 -18.21
CA LEU A 128 -40.73 -17.94 -17.95
C LEU A 128 -40.46 -18.36 -16.49
N VAL A 129 -41.51 -18.40 -15.71
CA VAL A 129 -41.42 -18.73 -14.24
C VAL A 129 -41.65 -20.22 -14.01
N GLY A 130 -42.46 -20.88 -14.83
CA GLY A 130 -42.81 -22.30 -14.75
C GLY A 130 -44.11 -22.62 -15.48
N PHE A 131 -44.66 -23.81 -15.22
CA PHE A 131 -45.95 -24.20 -15.71
C PHE A 131 -46.98 -24.10 -14.62
N LYS A 132 -48.14 -23.49 -14.88
CA LYS A 132 -49.24 -23.38 -13.95
C LYS A 132 -49.88 -24.72 -13.64
N SER A 133 -49.90 -25.62 -14.62
CA SER A 133 -50.44 -27.00 -14.50
C SER A 133 -49.71 -27.94 -15.44
N SER A 134 -49.34 -29.10 -14.98
CA SER A 134 -48.77 -30.16 -15.82
C SER A 134 -49.79 -30.78 -16.82
N ALA A 135 -51.08 -30.54 -16.63
CA ALA A 135 -52.15 -31.07 -17.44
C ALA A 135 -52.54 -30.15 -18.63
N THR A 136 -52.35 -28.83 -18.49
CA THR A 136 -52.77 -27.81 -19.46
C THR A 136 -51.62 -27.18 -20.23
N ASN A 137 -50.37 -27.47 -19.92
CA ASN A 137 -49.18 -26.80 -20.47
C ASN A 137 -49.25 -25.26 -20.42
N GLU A 138 -50.03 -24.70 -19.50
CA GLU A 138 -50.14 -23.24 -19.30
C GLU A 138 -48.85 -22.68 -18.74
N VAL A 139 -48.21 -21.80 -19.47
CA VAL A 139 -46.96 -21.16 -19.11
C VAL A 139 -47.23 -20.02 -18.13
N TRP A 140 -46.48 -20.00 -17.04
CA TRP A 140 -46.51 -18.91 -16.08
C TRP A 140 -45.36 -17.95 -16.36
N GLU A 141 -45.71 -16.73 -16.78
CA GLU A 141 -44.77 -15.68 -17.11
C GLU A 141 -44.92 -14.50 -16.14
N LYS A 142 -43.84 -13.81 -15.86
CA LYS A 142 -43.80 -12.56 -15.07
C LYS A 142 -43.00 -11.49 -15.84
N ILE A 143 -43.50 -10.29 -15.78
CA ILE A 143 -42.87 -9.12 -16.42
C ILE A 143 -41.57 -8.78 -15.67
N THR A 144 -40.52 -8.53 -16.43
CA THR A 144 -39.24 -8.01 -15.95
C THR A 144 -38.84 -6.80 -16.80
N ASN A 145 -38.18 -5.82 -16.18
CA ASN A 145 -37.89 -4.53 -16.77
C ASN A 145 -36.41 -4.31 -16.99
N LYS A 146 -36.09 -3.72 -18.11
CA LYS A 146 -34.76 -3.17 -18.38
C LYS A 146 -34.90 -1.67 -18.64
N VAL A 147 -34.26 -0.86 -17.79
CA VAL A 147 -34.32 0.59 -17.85
C VAL A 147 -33.12 1.14 -18.61
N THR A 148 -33.38 1.83 -19.73
CA THR A 148 -32.35 2.52 -20.50
C THR A 148 -32.53 4.03 -20.32
N TYR A 149 -31.59 4.68 -19.66
CA TYR A 149 -31.55 6.14 -19.53
C TYR A 149 -30.94 6.74 -20.80
N ILE A 150 -31.69 7.63 -21.47
CA ILE A 150 -31.25 8.32 -22.69
C ILE A 150 -30.78 9.71 -22.28
N VAL A 151 -29.48 9.93 -22.40
CA VAL A 151 -28.84 11.19 -22.02
C VAL A 151 -28.53 11.98 -23.30
N ALA A 152 -29.18 13.11 -23.48
CA ALA A 152 -28.89 14.11 -24.50
C ALA A 152 -28.25 15.34 -23.84
N PRO A 153 -26.90 15.37 -23.66
CA PRO A 153 -26.27 16.41 -22.87
C PRO A 153 -26.27 17.79 -23.51
N GLY A 154 -26.43 17.86 -24.83
CA GLY A 154 -26.24 19.13 -25.56
C GLY A 154 -24.78 19.53 -25.66
N GLU A 155 -24.52 20.79 -25.92
CA GLU A 155 -23.18 21.35 -25.90
C GLU A 155 -22.75 21.79 -24.50
N ARG A 156 -21.48 21.59 -24.20
CA ARG A 156 -20.93 21.97 -22.91
C ARG A 156 -20.41 23.41 -22.98
N TYR A 157 -20.82 24.21 -22.03
CA TYR A 157 -20.43 25.62 -21.94
C TYR A 157 -18.99 25.75 -21.44
N LYS A 158 -18.32 26.86 -21.83
CA LYS A 158 -16.94 27.18 -21.49
C LYS A 158 -16.83 28.46 -20.68
N VAL A 159 -15.74 28.58 -19.98
CA VAL A 159 -15.35 29.81 -19.27
C VAL A 159 -14.79 30.80 -20.27
N LYS A 160 -15.46 31.95 -20.44
CA LYS A 160 -15.01 33.05 -21.30
C LYS A 160 -13.94 33.89 -20.62
N SER A 161 -14.22 34.29 -19.39
CA SER A 161 -13.31 35.06 -18.55
C SER A 161 -13.49 34.63 -17.08
N VAL A 162 -12.41 34.87 -16.29
CA VAL A 162 -12.46 34.73 -14.83
C VAL A 162 -12.10 36.07 -14.23
N ALA A 163 -12.95 36.56 -13.34
CA ALA A 163 -12.73 37.79 -12.59
C ALA A 163 -12.89 37.52 -11.09
N TYR A 164 -12.19 38.30 -10.30
CA TYR A 164 -12.33 38.30 -8.84
C TYR A 164 -12.87 39.63 -8.41
N ARG A 165 -13.76 39.67 -7.43
CA ARG A 165 -14.37 40.89 -6.89
C ARG A 165 -14.37 40.85 -5.37
N SER A 166 -14.02 41.94 -4.75
CA SER A 166 -14.13 42.16 -3.32
C SER A 166 -14.18 43.66 -3.04
N ASP A 167 -14.86 44.06 -1.97
CA ASP A 167 -14.82 45.43 -1.43
C ASP A 167 -13.49 45.69 -0.71
N ASP A 168 -12.81 44.64 -0.23
CA ASP A 168 -11.46 44.71 0.35
C ASP A 168 -10.40 44.72 -0.76
N GLN A 169 -9.83 45.87 -1.05
CA GLN A 169 -8.83 46.04 -2.11
C GLN A 169 -7.50 45.35 -1.80
N GLU A 170 -7.12 45.26 -0.54
CA GLU A 170 -5.87 44.54 -0.15
C GLU A 170 -6.00 43.04 -0.39
N LEU A 171 -7.13 42.46 0.01
CA LEU A 171 -7.46 41.07 -0.20
C LEU A 171 -7.58 40.78 -1.70
N LEU A 172 -8.26 41.62 -2.46
CA LEU A 172 -8.42 41.45 -3.90
C LEU A 172 -7.08 41.46 -4.63
N SER A 173 -6.18 42.40 -4.34
CA SER A 173 -4.87 42.47 -4.94
C SER A 173 -4.03 41.23 -4.65
N PHE A 174 -4.14 40.66 -3.46
CA PHE A 174 -3.47 39.41 -3.11
C PHE A 174 -4.02 38.23 -3.93
N VAL A 175 -5.35 38.07 -4.03
CA VAL A 175 -5.98 36.99 -4.80
C VAL A 175 -5.60 37.09 -6.27
N GLU A 176 -5.60 38.30 -6.86
CA GLU A 176 -5.17 38.51 -8.23
C GLU A 176 -3.70 38.17 -8.47
N SER A 177 -2.83 38.41 -7.49
CA SER A 177 -1.41 38.03 -7.58
C SER A 177 -1.18 36.54 -7.66
N THR A 178 -2.13 35.73 -7.18
CA THR A 178 -2.04 34.25 -7.16
C THR A 178 -2.83 33.57 -8.30
N LYS A 179 -3.42 34.35 -9.23
CA LYS A 179 -4.28 33.82 -10.31
C LYS A 179 -3.64 32.82 -11.26
N ASP A 180 -2.32 32.84 -11.40
CA ASP A 180 -1.60 31.90 -12.28
C ASP A 180 -1.76 30.43 -11.82
N ALA A 181 -1.96 30.24 -10.51
CA ALA A 181 -2.21 28.91 -9.91
C ALA A 181 -3.70 28.52 -9.91
N ALA A 182 -4.59 29.32 -10.54
CA ALA A 182 -6.02 29.07 -10.57
C ALA A 182 -6.39 27.73 -11.23
N PHE A 183 -7.34 27.02 -10.63
CA PHE A 183 -7.91 25.79 -11.18
C PHE A 183 -8.91 26.04 -12.30
N VAL A 184 -9.43 27.27 -12.41
CA VAL A 184 -10.40 27.68 -13.42
C VAL A 184 -9.75 28.72 -14.34
N LYS A 185 -9.68 28.43 -15.64
CA LYS A 185 -9.03 29.30 -16.63
C LYS A 185 -9.94 29.55 -17.83
N LYS A 186 -9.69 30.65 -18.54
CA LYS A 186 -10.35 30.93 -19.81
C LYS A 186 -10.21 29.74 -20.77
N GLY A 187 -11.33 29.31 -21.35
CA GLY A 187 -11.44 28.19 -22.28
C GLY A 187 -11.69 26.83 -21.63
N ASP A 188 -11.62 26.73 -20.30
CA ASP A 188 -12.00 25.53 -19.59
C ASP A 188 -13.51 25.29 -19.70
N TYR A 189 -13.92 24.03 -19.61
CA TYR A 189 -15.34 23.70 -19.53
C TYR A 189 -15.88 24.01 -18.14
N ILE A 190 -17.12 24.49 -18.06
CA ILE A 190 -17.81 24.70 -16.80
C ILE A 190 -17.88 23.37 -16.03
N ASP A 191 -17.30 23.36 -14.84
CA ASP A 191 -17.31 22.23 -13.90
C ASP A 191 -17.31 22.75 -12.47
N TYR A 192 -18.42 22.55 -11.76
CA TYR A 192 -18.57 23.03 -10.38
C TYR A 192 -17.50 22.48 -9.43
N THR A 193 -16.99 21.25 -9.72
CA THR A 193 -15.91 20.68 -8.94
C THR A 193 -14.64 21.53 -9.03
N GLN A 194 -14.33 22.09 -10.21
CA GLN A 194 -13.18 22.97 -10.38
C GLN A 194 -13.38 24.29 -9.67
N PHE A 195 -14.60 24.79 -9.64
CA PHE A 195 -14.95 26.01 -8.92
C PHE A 195 -14.76 25.83 -7.41
N GLU A 196 -15.21 24.71 -6.83
CA GLU A 196 -14.97 24.41 -5.42
C GLU A 196 -13.49 24.22 -5.09
N LEU A 197 -12.71 23.65 -6.00
CA LEU A 197 -11.25 23.58 -5.86
C LEU A 197 -10.62 24.96 -5.87
N GLU A 198 -11.08 25.86 -6.73
CA GLU A 198 -10.60 27.25 -6.78
C GLU A 198 -10.96 28.01 -5.50
N LYS A 199 -12.19 27.90 -4.99
CA LYS A 199 -12.58 28.44 -3.68
C LYS A 199 -11.66 27.93 -2.57
N GLY A 200 -11.38 26.61 -2.58
CA GLY A 200 -10.46 25.98 -1.63
C GLY A 200 -9.04 26.53 -1.72
N ARG A 201 -8.51 26.72 -2.93
CA ARG A 201 -7.20 27.33 -3.17
C ARG A 201 -7.14 28.76 -2.62
N MET A 202 -8.11 29.60 -3.02
CA MET A 202 -8.19 30.98 -2.56
C MET A 202 -8.25 31.05 -1.03
N SER A 203 -9.08 30.23 -0.39
CA SER A 203 -9.19 30.19 1.06
C SER A 203 -7.89 29.77 1.73
N LEU A 204 -7.18 28.77 1.19
CA LEU A 204 -5.89 28.34 1.71
C LEU A 204 -4.81 29.42 1.54
N ASP A 205 -4.75 30.06 0.39
CA ASP A 205 -3.80 31.13 0.12
C ASP A 205 -4.03 32.33 1.05
N LEU A 206 -5.29 32.71 1.26
CA LEU A 206 -5.66 33.79 2.20
C LEU A 206 -5.33 33.41 3.65
N GLN A 207 -5.64 32.17 4.09
CA GLN A 207 -5.29 31.70 5.43
C GLN A 207 -3.76 31.62 5.62
N ASN A 208 -2.99 31.35 4.59
CA ASN A 208 -1.53 31.41 4.62
C ASN A 208 -0.98 32.84 4.54
N ASN A 209 -1.83 33.80 4.19
CA ASN A 209 -1.50 35.23 4.16
C ASN A 209 -2.04 36.00 5.38
N GLY A 210 -2.37 35.30 6.46
CA GLY A 210 -2.78 35.91 7.72
C GLY A 210 -4.28 36.02 7.96
N TYR A 211 -5.12 35.77 6.96
CA TYR A 211 -6.59 35.80 7.12
C TYR A 211 -7.10 34.51 7.79
N ALA A 212 -6.74 34.28 9.04
CA ALA A 212 -6.94 33.02 9.74
C ALA A 212 -8.38 32.53 9.79
N ASN A 213 -9.34 33.44 9.87
CA ASN A 213 -10.78 33.15 9.99
C ASN A 213 -11.48 33.08 8.63
N PHE A 214 -10.74 33.25 7.52
CA PHE A 214 -11.31 33.17 6.18
C PHE A 214 -11.75 31.74 5.85
N SER A 215 -12.88 31.59 5.17
CA SER A 215 -13.41 30.28 4.74
C SER A 215 -14.06 30.35 3.35
N ASN A 216 -14.26 29.19 2.73
CA ASN A 216 -14.94 29.06 1.42
C ASN A 216 -16.35 29.70 1.41
N ASN A 217 -16.99 29.80 2.56
CA ASN A 217 -18.36 30.36 2.66
C ASN A 217 -18.43 31.85 2.31
N TYR A 218 -17.32 32.57 2.38
CA TYR A 218 -17.24 33.96 1.96
C TYR A 218 -17.07 34.12 0.45
N ILE A 219 -16.91 33.03 -0.32
CA ILE A 219 -16.73 33.11 -1.77
C ILE A 219 -18.02 32.67 -2.46
N GLU A 220 -18.68 33.57 -3.14
CA GLU A 220 -19.80 33.30 -4.06
C GLU A 220 -19.29 33.22 -5.50
N ILE A 221 -19.96 32.38 -6.30
CA ILE A 221 -19.66 32.23 -7.73
C ILE A 221 -20.84 32.76 -8.52
N GLN A 222 -20.57 33.74 -9.35
CA GLN A 222 -21.57 34.32 -10.25
C GLN A 222 -21.20 34.02 -11.69
N GLY A 223 -22.14 33.57 -12.49
CA GLY A 223 -21.96 33.30 -13.92
C GLY A 223 -22.92 34.22 -14.73
N ASP A 224 -22.37 34.99 -15.64
CA ASP A 224 -23.19 35.78 -16.59
C ASP A 224 -23.34 35.02 -17.91
N SER A 225 -24.58 34.58 -18.16
CA SER A 225 -25.01 33.90 -19.38
C SER A 225 -25.89 34.77 -20.29
N SER A 226 -25.97 36.07 -20.02
CA SER A 226 -26.93 36.99 -20.69
C SER A 226 -26.70 37.15 -22.19
N ARG A 227 -25.56 36.74 -22.72
CA ARG A 227 -25.13 36.98 -24.11
C ARG A 227 -25.43 35.88 -25.12
N ASN A 228 -26.24 34.93 -24.80
CA ASN A 228 -26.62 33.80 -25.69
C ASN A 228 -25.43 33.07 -26.36
N ASP A 229 -24.18 33.34 -25.93
CA ASP A 229 -22.95 32.67 -26.30
C ASP A 229 -22.81 31.44 -25.38
N LYS A 230 -22.28 30.31 -25.87
CA LYS A 230 -22.00 29.13 -25.03
C LYS A 230 -20.75 29.30 -24.15
N ASP A 231 -20.33 30.54 -23.98
CA ASP A 231 -19.23 31.00 -23.13
C ASP A 231 -19.77 31.88 -22.01
N ILE A 232 -19.37 31.59 -20.77
CA ILE A 232 -19.86 32.26 -19.56
C ILE A 232 -18.72 33.03 -18.90
N ASP A 233 -19.00 34.27 -18.53
CA ASP A 233 -18.09 35.04 -17.68
C ASP A 233 -18.30 34.61 -16.22
N ILE A 234 -17.22 34.20 -15.55
CA ILE A 234 -17.26 33.74 -14.15
C ILE A 234 -16.64 34.79 -13.26
N VAL A 235 -17.37 35.15 -12.20
CA VAL A 235 -16.92 36.07 -11.16
C VAL A 235 -16.89 35.34 -9.82
N PHE A 236 -15.73 35.31 -9.18
CA PHE A 236 -15.59 34.88 -7.78
C PHE A 236 -15.71 36.13 -6.91
N GLU A 237 -16.86 36.31 -6.28
CA GLU A 237 -17.13 37.42 -5.38
C GLU A 237 -16.80 37.04 -3.95
N ILE A 238 -15.92 37.79 -3.32
CA ILE A 238 -15.51 37.58 -1.94
C ILE A 238 -16.30 38.57 -1.05
N LYS A 239 -17.22 38.02 -0.27
CA LYS A 239 -18.07 38.78 0.65
C LYS A 239 -17.31 39.18 1.89
N THR A 240 -17.69 40.31 2.48
CA THR A 240 -17.24 40.77 3.80
C THR A 240 -17.84 39.93 4.94
N PRO A 241 -17.19 39.79 6.11
CA PRO A 241 -17.73 38.98 7.22
C PRO A 241 -19.01 39.60 7.83
N LEU A 242 -19.12 40.93 7.89
CA LEU A 242 -20.29 41.70 8.29
C LEU A 242 -20.36 42.95 7.41
N PRO A 243 -21.55 43.59 7.27
CA PRO A 243 -21.64 44.87 6.59
C PRO A 243 -20.65 45.89 7.14
N ASP A 244 -19.99 46.63 6.25
CA ASP A 244 -19.00 47.66 6.57
C ASP A 244 -17.77 47.18 7.35
N THR A 245 -17.44 45.85 7.30
CA THR A 245 -16.24 45.29 7.92
C THR A 245 -15.38 44.59 6.87
N PHE A 246 -14.06 44.46 7.15
CA PHE A 246 -13.12 43.74 6.31
C PHE A 246 -12.61 42.48 7.00
N HIS A 247 -12.06 41.56 6.22
CA HIS A 247 -11.41 40.39 6.76
C HIS A 247 -10.11 40.79 7.46
N GLN A 248 -10.00 40.40 8.74
CA GLN A 248 -8.86 40.77 9.57
C GLN A 248 -7.66 39.85 9.31
N LYS A 249 -6.48 40.46 9.20
CA LYS A 249 -5.19 39.75 9.24
C LYS A 249 -4.74 39.57 10.68
N PHE A 250 -4.21 38.38 10.92
CA PHE A 250 -3.68 38.03 12.24
C PHE A 250 -2.15 37.83 12.19
N VAL A 251 -1.53 38.28 13.27
CA VAL A 251 -0.14 38.02 13.59
C VAL A 251 -0.13 37.02 14.75
N THR A 252 0.85 36.14 14.75
CA THR A 252 1.05 35.18 15.85
C THR A 252 1.45 35.93 17.13
N GLY A 253 0.68 35.77 18.17
CA GLY A 253 0.94 36.32 19.51
C GLY A 253 1.75 35.35 20.38
N ARG A 254 1.46 35.36 21.68
CA ARG A 254 2.10 34.48 22.66
C ARG A 254 1.83 33.00 22.34
N ILE A 255 2.84 32.18 22.54
CA ILE A 255 2.77 30.74 22.36
C ILE A 255 3.05 30.07 23.71
N ASN A 256 2.03 29.43 24.26
CA ASN A 256 2.13 28.69 25.51
C ASN A 256 2.05 27.19 25.21
N VAL A 257 2.92 26.38 25.76
CA VAL A 257 2.97 24.92 25.60
C VAL A 257 2.85 24.26 26.96
N TYR A 258 1.76 23.52 27.13
CA TYR A 258 1.52 22.74 28.35
C TYR A 258 1.98 21.31 28.10
N THR A 259 3.18 20.96 28.65
CA THR A 259 3.91 19.75 28.19
C THR A 259 3.42 18.46 28.79
N ASP A 260 2.65 18.51 29.87
CA ASP A 260 2.07 17.36 30.59
C ASP A 260 0.60 17.63 30.99
N PHE A 261 -0.16 18.19 30.04
CA PHE A 261 -1.54 18.61 30.26
C PHE A 261 -2.47 17.46 30.65
N ILE A 262 -3.16 17.64 31.79
CA ILE A 262 -4.24 16.78 32.28
C ILE A 262 -5.46 17.67 32.54
N LYS A 263 -6.66 17.26 32.11
CA LYS A 263 -7.88 18.07 32.04
C LYS A 263 -8.37 18.65 33.39
N GLU A 264 -7.91 18.12 34.53
CA GLU A 264 -8.42 18.45 35.89
C GLU A 264 -7.52 19.39 36.67
N GLN A 265 -6.63 20.13 36.02
CA GLN A 265 -5.55 20.88 36.69
C GLN A 265 -5.85 22.37 36.86
N THR A 266 -5.57 22.91 38.03
CA THR A 266 -5.59 24.37 38.33
C THR A 266 -4.27 25.01 37.91
N SER A 267 -4.32 26.30 37.54
CA SER A 267 -3.19 27.07 37.01
C SER A 267 -2.05 27.32 38.01
N ASP A 268 -2.28 27.11 39.32
CA ASP A 268 -1.41 27.62 40.38
C ASP A 268 -0.14 26.78 40.66
N ASP A 269 -0.09 25.54 40.11
CA ASP A 269 1.02 24.62 40.33
C ASP A 269 1.97 24.48 39.10
N LEU A 270 1.86 25.37 38.10
CA LEU A 270 2.63 25.28 36.87
C LEU A 270 3.99 25.98 36.99
N VAL A 271 5.06 25.24 36.71
CA VAL A 271 6.40 25.78 36.52
C VAL A 271 6.58 26.28 35.10
N LEU A 272 6.95 27.54 34.93
CA LEU A 272 7.22 28.18 33.65
C LEU A 272 8.71 28.13 33.31
N ASP A 273 9.01 27.74 32.09
CA ASP A 273 10.30 27.90 31.43
C ASP A 273 10.07 28.57 30.06
N SER A 274 11.06 29.28 29.53
CA SER A 274 10.93 30.00 28.27
C SER A 274 12.13 29.74 27.36
N LEU A 275 11.85 29.40 26.10
CA LEU A 275 12.85 29.18 25.07
C LEU A 275 12.39 29.73 23.74
N GLN A 276 13.16 30.60 23.09
CA GLN A 276 12.84 31.17 21.75
C GLN A 276 11.47 31.87 21.71
N ASN A 277 11.09 32.62 22.71
CA ASN A 277 9.80 33.28 22.88
C ASN A 277 8.60 32.31 22.93
N ILE A 278 8.83 31.07 23.35
CA ILE A 278 7.80 30.08 23.61
C ILE A 278 7.80 29.79 25.11
N ASN A 279 6.65 29.88 25.77
CA ASN A 279 6.48 29.56 27.17
C ASN A 279 6.12 28.08 27.33
N PHE A 280 6.90 27.36 28.15
CA PHE A 280 6.66 25.95 28.44
C PHE A 280 6.18 25.80 29.86
N TYR A 281 4.99 25.28 30.06
CA TYR A 281 4.38 25.00 31.34
C TYR A 281 4.45 23.52 31.65
N ARG A 282 4.86 23.16 32.88
CA ARG A 282 4.89 21.78 33.35
C ARG A 282 4.43 21.70 34.81
N GLN A 283 3.91 20.55 35.20
CA GLN A 283 3.55 20.20 36.57
C GLN A 283 4.58 19.27 37.20
N SER A 284 5.16 18.39 36.39
CA SER A 284 6.18 17.44 36.81
C SER A 284 7.49 18.18 37.20
N THR A 285 8.32 17.56 38.04
CA THR A 285 9.64 18.10 38.45
C THR A 285 10.55 18.31 37.24
N ASP A 286 10.45 17.44 36.21
CA ASP A 286 11.26 17.51 35.00
C ASP A 286 10.42 17.49 33.75
N PHE A 287 10.93 18.07 32.66
CA PHE A 287 10.29 17.96 31.35
C PHE A 287 10.30 16.53 30.85
N LEU A 288 9.13 16.02 30.49
CA LEU A 288 8.99 14.72 29.82
C LEU A 288 9.73 14.69 28.47
N VAL A 289 9.59 15.77 27.70
CA VAL A 289 10.28 16.00 26.43
C VAL A 289 11.02 17.32 26.51
N LYS A 290 12.27 17.34 26.10
CA LYS A 290 13.15 18.51 26.12
C LYS A 290 12.50 19.71 25.42
N PRO A 291 12.45 20.89 26.02
CA PRO A 291 11.89 22.11 25.45
C PRO A 291 12.51 22.48 24.08
N SER A 292 13.82 22.20 23.90
CA SER A 292 14.49 22.41 22.61
C SER A 292 13.89 21.60 21.44
N LEU A 293 13.50 20.35 21.69
CA LEU A 293 12.84 19.54 20.67
C LEU A 293 11.42 20.06 20.39
N LEU A 294 10.68 20.44 21.43
CA LEU A 294 9.34 20.99 21.28
C LEU A 294 9.38 22.31 20.53
N SER A 295 10.30 23.23 20.89
CA SER A 295 10.49 24.48 20.17
C SER A 295 10.81 24.25 18.69
N ASN A 296 11.70 23.31 18.36
CA ASN A 296 12.02 22.96 16.98
C ASN A 296 10.86 22.27 16.23
N SER A 297 9.86 21.78 16.98
CA SER A 297 8.67 21.14 16.40
C SER A 297 7.51 22.12 16.17
N ILE A 298 7.64 23.38 16.63
CA ILE A 298 6.69 24.47 16.43
C ILE A 298 7.21 25.36 15.31
N PHE A 299 6.47 25.51 14.21
CA PHE A 299 6.93 26.20 13.00
C PHE A 299 6.50 27.67 12.92
N PHE A 300 5.50 28.09 13.71
CA PHE A 300 5.12 29.49 13.81
C PHE A 300 5.81 30.18 15.00
N ARG A 301 6.06 31.47 14.90
CA ARG A 301 6.78 32.25 15.92
C ARG A 301 6.01 33.54 16.25
N GLU A 302 6.16 34.01 17.46
CA GLU A 302 5.60 35.30 17.88
C GLU A 302 6.07 36.44 16.96
N GLY A 303 5.16 37.37 16.65
CA GLY A 303 5.40 38.49 15.76
C GLY A 303 5.39 38.15 14.27
N THR A 304 5.29 36.89 13.88
CA THR A 304 5.22 36.50 12.46
C THR A 304 3.76 36.46 11.96
N LYS A 305 3.60 36.65 10.65
CA LYS A 305 2.30 36.49 9.99
C LYS A 305 1.76 35.09 10.24
N LEU A 306 0.50 34.99 10.64
CA LEU A 306 -0.13 33.72 10.92
C LEU A 306 -0.37 32.94 9.61
N ARG A 307 0.14 31.70 9.56
CA ARG A 307 0.03 30.79 8.42
C ARG A 307 -0.63 29.48 8.85
N ARG A 308 -1.70 29.12 8.19
CA ARG A 308 -2.36 27.83 8.43
C ARG A 308 -1.42 26.63 8.20
N GLU A 309 -0.60 26.69 7.19
CA GLU A 309 0.37 25.63 6.84
C GLU A 309 1.32 25.35 8.00
N GLU A 310 1.88 26.39 8.63
CA GLU A 310 2.79 26.26 9.77
C GLU A 310 2.12 25.64 10.98
N ARG A 311 0.86 26.00 11.26
CA ARG A 311 0.04 25.41 12.31
C ARG A 311 -0.21 23.93 12.07
N LEU A 312 -0.59 23.54 10.83
CA LEU A 312 -0.80 22.16 10.47
C LEU A 312 0.51 21.34 10.51
N LYS A 313 1.62 21.94 10.11
CA LYS A 313 2.95 21.34 10.17
C LYS A 313 3.35 21.09 11.63
N THR A 314 3.15 22.08 12.51
CA THR A 314 3.36 21.94 13.96
C THR A 314 2.52 20.79 14.53
N PHE A 315 1.22 20.78 14.26
CA PHE A 315 0.33 19.72 14.72
C PHE A 315 0.80 18.33 14.28
N LYS A 316 1.14 18.16 13.00
CA LYS A 316 1.67 16.91 12.46
C LYS A 316 2.98 16.50 13.11
N LYS A 317 3.92 17.45 13.28
CA LYS A 317 5.23 17.17 13.88
C LYS A 317 5.11 16.75 15.35
N LEU A 318 4.33 17.47 16.15
CA LEU A 318 4.10 17.12 17.55
C LEU A 318 3.43 15.75 17.72
N ASN A 319 2.45 15.42 16.87
CA ASN A 319 1.85 14.08 16.86
C ASN A 319 2.84 12.99 16.43
N SER A 320 3.74 13.28 15.50
CA SER A 320 4.73 12.32 15.01
C SER A 320 5.76 11.93 16.05
N LEU A 321 5.98 12.76 17.10
CA LEU A 321 6.85 12.44 18.21
C LEU A 321 6.43 11.14 18.91
N GLY A 322 5.12 10.84 18.96
CA GLY A 322 4.58 9.61 19.51
C GLY A 322 4.70 9.46 21.03
N THR A 323 5.16 10.49 21.72
CA THR A 323 5.19 10.59 23.18
C THR A 323 3.86 11.09 23.72
N TYR A 324 3.14 11.86 22.91
CA TYR A 324 1.85 12.43 23.29
C TYR A 324 0.69 11.61 22.71
N ARG A 325 -0.32 11.40 23.56
CA ARG A 325 -1.57 10.74 23.18
C ARG A 325 -2.49 11.70 22.44
N PHE A 326 -2.55 12.93 22.92
CA PHE A 326 -3.33 14.00 22.32
C PHE A 326 -2.49 15.25 22.18
N VAL A 327 -2.62 15.92 21.06
CA VAL A 327 -2.05 17.24 20.78
C VAL A 327 -3.22 18.14 20.38
N THR A 328 -3.45 19.21 21.14
CA THR A 328 -4.49 20.19 20.83
C THR A 328 -3.84 21.56 20.68
N ILE A 329 -4.16 22.30 19.63
CA ILE A 329 -3.68 23.65 19.40
C ILE A 329 -4.91 24.57 19.43
N ASN A 330 -5.12 25.24 20.53
CA ASN A 330 -6.14 26.24 20.69
C ASN A 330 -5.60 27.61 20.27
N SER A 331 -6.46 28.45 19.73
CA SER A 331 -6.13 29.82 19.36
C SER A 331 -7.23 30.76 19.84
N ALA A 332 -6.84 31.91 20.40
CA ALA A 332 -7.74 32.96 20.84
C ALA A 332 -7.17 34.33 20.49
N PRO A 333 -8.00 35.30 20.08
CA PRO A 333 -7.58 36.69 19.91
C PRO A 333 -6.99 37.23 21.22
N ASP A 334 -6.04 38.15 21.11
CA ASP A 334 -5.51 38.85 22.28
C ASP A 334 -6.58 39.81 22.86
N ALA A 335 -6.62 39.94 24.18
CA ALA A 335 -7.64 40.73 24.84
C ALA A 335 -7.54 42.26 24.58
N VAL A 336 -6.37 42.74 24.13
CA VAL A 336 -6.08 44.16 23.89
C VAL A 336 -5.98 44.47 22.40
N HIS A 337 -5.43 43.53 21.64
CA HIS A 337 -5.16 43.71 20.21
C HIS A 337 -5.83 42.61 19.38
N ASP A 338 -6.98 42.91 18.82
CA ASP A 338 -7.79 41.97 18.04
C ASP A 338 -7.07 41.35 16.85
N SER A 339 -5.99 41.97 16.35
CA SER A 339 -5.16 41.45 15.25
C SER A 339 -4.09 40.46 15.68
N ILE A 340 -3.96 40.20 16.99
CA ILE A 340 -2.98 39.24 17.54
C ILE A 340 -3.71 37.96 17.93
N MET A 341 -3.20 36.80 17.49
CA MET A 341 -3.75 35.50 17.81
C MET A 341 -2.79 34.75 18.74
N ASN A 342 -3.20 34.54 19.99
CA ASN A 342 -2.46 33.76 20.97
C ASN A 342 -2.74 32.26 20.82
N PHE A 343 -1.76 31.43 21.19
CA PHE A 343 -1.84 29.97 21.02
C PHE A 343 -1.53 29.24 22.32
N ASP A 344 -2.41 28.30 22.68
CA ASP A 344 -2.19 27.33 23.75
C ASP A 344 -2.08 25.94 23.15
N ILE A 345 -0.90 25.34 23.24
CA ILE A 345 -0.60 23.99 22.76
C ILE A 345 -0.66 23.04 23.95
N LEU A 346 -1.69 22.20 23.98
CA LEU A 346 -1.94 21.24 25.04
C LEU A 346 -1.43 19.86 24.63
N LEU A 347 -0.43 19.36 25.34
CA LEU A 347 0.24 18.10 25.05
C LEU A 347 -0.07 17.10 26.18
N THR A 348 -0.96 16.14 25.90
CA THR A 348 -1.32 15.09 26.85
C THR A 348 -0.45 13.86 26.60
N PRO A 349 0.46 13.49 27.53
CA PRO A 349 1.35 12.36 27.33
C PRO A 349 0.64 11.02 27.50
N PHE A 350 1.25 9.96 26.99
CA PHE A 350 0.85 8.61 27.36
C PHE A 350 1.23 8.33 28.82
N GLN A 351 0.34 7.70 29.58
CA GLN A 351 0.56 7.39 30.99
C GLN A 351 1.74 6.43 31.21
N LYS A 352 1.95 5.47 30.29
CA LYS A 352 3.02 4.47 30.40
C LYS A 352 4.12 4.76 29.39
N LYS A 353 5.35 4.97 29.86
CA LYS A 353 6.56 5.08 29.02
C LYS A 353 6.93 3.73 28.40
N TRP A 354 6.78 2.64 29.15
CA TRP A 354 7.10 1.29 28.74
C TRP A 354 5.84 0.52 28.35
N ILE A 355 5.89 -0.19 27.23
CA ILE A 355 4.86 -1.08 26.75
C ILE A 355 5.51 -2.43 26.51
N PHE A 356 4.85 -3.47 26.97
CA PHE A 356 5.21 -4.86 26.66
C PHE A 356 4.10 -5.47 25.81
N ASP A 357 4.51 -6.06 24.67
CA ASP A 357 3.63 -6.81 23.77
C ASP A 357 4.17 -8.22 23.66
N GLY A 358 3.29 -9.22 23.84
CA GLY A 358 3.58 -10.63 23.62
C GLY A 358 2.71 -11.19 22.53
N SER A 359 3.28 -12.01 21.65
CA SER A 359 2.52 -12.73 20.63
C SER A 359 2.94 -14.19 20.53
N LEU A 360 1.95 -15.06 20.33
CA LEU A 360 2.13 -16.46 19.94
C LEU A 360 1.55 -16.61 18.55
N GLU A 361 2.35 -17.07 17.62
CA GLU A 361 1.98 -17.20 16.21
C GLU A 361 2.09 -18.65 15.76
N GLY A 362 1.05 -19.15 15.10
CA GLY A 362 1.07 -20.42 14.38
C GLY A 362 1.02 -20.16 12.89
N TYR A 363 1.86 -20.80 12.11
CA TYR A 363 1.91 -20.63 10.66
C TYR A 363 2.24 -21.92 9.94
N PHE A 364 1.84 -21.99 8.67
CA PHE A 364 2.25 -23.08 7.79
C PHE A 364 3.33 -22.57 6.84
N SER A 365 4.36 -23.35 6.70
CA SER A 365 5.42 -23.14 5.73
C SER A 365 5.65 -24.39 4.90
N THR A 366 6.34 -24.24 3.78
CA THR A 366 6.80 -25.37 2.96
C THR A 366 8.29 -25.24 2.77
N LEU A 367 9.03 -26.26 3.21
CA LEU A 367 10.45 -26.38 2.99
C LEU A 367 10.69 -27.50 1.96
N GLY A 368 10.89 -27.13 0.70
CA GLY A 368 10.85 -28.09 -0.42
C GLY A 368 9.48 -28.76 -0.51
N ALA A 369 9.43 -30.08 -0.61
CA ALA A 369 8.20 -30.86 -0.61
C ALA A 369 7.58 -31.07 0.79
N SER A 370 8.28 -30.69 1.86
CA SER A 370 7.81 -30.88 3.24
C SER A 370 6.85 -29.77 3.64
N ARG A 371 5.67 -30.14 4.12
CA ARG A 371 4.72 -29.23 4.77
C ARG A 371 5.09 -29.13 6.22
N LEU A 372 5.38 -27.92 6.68
CA LEU A 372 5.81 -27.65 8.05
C LEU A 372 4.74 -26.84 8.78
N PHE A 373 4.55 -27.16 10.03
CA PHE A 373 3.78 -26.32 10.94
C PHE A 373 4.74 -25.54 11.83
N GLY A 374 4.75 -24.24 11.70
CA GLY A 374 5.59 -23.35 12.49
C GLY A 374 4.84 -22.79 13.70
N VAL A 375 5.57 -22.69 14.82
CA VAL A 375 5.13 -21.96 16.01
C VAL A 375 6.22 -20.98 16.38
N SER A 376 5.87 -19.72 16.62
CA SER A 376 6.76 -18.72 17.15
C SER A 376 6.17 -18.00 18.34
N LEU A 377 7.03 -17.72 19.33
CA LEU A 377 6.75 -16.88 20.49
C LEU A 377 7.59 -15.61 20.35
N ALA A 378 6.94 -14.44 20.37
CA ALA A 378 7.64 -13.17 20.34
C ALA A 378 7.23 -12.29 21.50
N GLY A 379 8.22 -11.56 22.05
CA GLY A 379 8.05 -10.52 23.04
C GLY A 379 8.68 -9.21 22.56
N ALA A 380 7.99 -8.10 22.73
CA ALA A 380 8.51 -6.78 22.42
C ALA A 380 8.36 -5.86 23.60
N LEU A 381 9.46 -5.20 23.96
CA LEU A 381 9.51 -4.14 24.96
C LEU A 381 9.77 -2.81 24.25
N GLN A 382 8.89 -1.84 24.46
CA GLN A 382 9.00 -0.53 23.81
C GLN A 382 9.02 0.59 24.83
N ASN A 383 9.90 1.59 24.60
CA ASN A 383 9.90 2.86 25.31
C ASN A 383 9.65 3.99 24.32
N ARG A 384 8.72 4.89 24.63
CA ARG A 384 8.31 5.98 23.71
C ARG A 384 9.14 7.24 23.86
N ASN A 385 9.99 7.33 24.89
CA ASN A 385 10.79 8.51 25.17
C ASN A 385 11.98 8.11 26.04
N LEU A 386 12.98 7.48 25.45
CA LEU A 386 14.08 6.86 26.18
C LEU A 386 14.98 7.90 26.89
N LEU A 387 15.38 8.95 26.15
CA LEU A 387 16.39 9.96 26.58
C LEU A 387 15.78 11.37 26.71
N GLY A 388 14.46 11.52 26.69
CA GLY A 388 13.77 12.81 26.78
C GLY A 388 13.70 13.59 25.46
N GLY A 389 14.10 13.01 24.35
CA GLY A 389 13.97 13.58 23.01
C GLY A 389 12.94 12.83 22.15
N SER A 390 11.94 12.20 22.79
CA SER A 390 10.91 11.39 22.11
C SER A 390 11.50 10.21 21.30
N GLU A 391 12.67 9.74 21.66
CA GLU A 391 13.30 8.58 21.05
C GLU A 391 12.48 7.33 21.37
N LYS A 392 12.05 6.64 20.32
CA LYS A 392 11.35 5.36 20.44
C LYS A 392 12.36 4.22 20.42
N TYR A 393 12.52 3.59 21.54
CA TYR A 393 13.31 2.36 21.65
C TYR A 393 12.41 1.15 21.58
N SER A 394 12.81 0.13 20.86
CA SER A 394 12.14 -1.18 20.83
C SER A 394 13.15 -2.31 20.87
N LEU A 395 12.94 -3.23 21.79
CA LEU A 395 13.62 -4.52 21.87
C LEU A 395 12.59 -5.59 21.56
N ARG A 396 12.79 -6.37 20.49
CA ARG A 396 11.97 -7.53 20.14
C ARG A 396 12.82 -8.79 20.18
N ALA A 397 12.35 -9.81 20.88
CA ALA A 397 12.91 -11.15 20.87
C ALA A 397 11.87 -12.14 20.33
N GLU A 398 12.31 -13.07 19.49
CA GLU A 398 11.44 -14.08 18.87
C GLU A 398 12.14 -15.42 18.87
N LEU A 399 11.40 -16.47 19.23
CA LEU A 399 11.80 -17.86 19.19
C LEU A 399 10.79 -18.62 18.33
N GLY A 400 11.26 -19.27 17.27
CA GLY A 400 10.41 -20.02 16.35
C GLY A 400 10.95 -21.42 16.10
N THR A 401 10.07 -22.36 15.82
CA THR A 401 10.41 -23.71 15.35
C THR A 401 9.38 -24.18 14.33
N GLU A 402 9.84 -24.87 13.32
CA GLU A 402 8.98 -25.52 12.34
C GLU A 402 9.07 -27.04 12.52
N LEU A 403 7.91 -27.66 12.58
CA LEU A 403 7.69 -29.08 12.81
C LEU A 403 7.27 -29.75 11.51
N GLY A 404 7.93 -30.81 11.13
CA GLY A 404 7.61 -31.60 9.95
C GLY A 404 6.94 -32.93 10.33
N PHE A 405 5.97 -33.30 9.52
CA PHE A 405 5.35 -34.64 9.57
C PHE A 405 6.03 -35.52 8.52
N ASN A 406 6.68 -36.59 8.94
CA ASN A 406 7.24 -37.59 8.03
C ASN A 406 6.18 -38.69 7.79
N PRO A 407 5.68 -38.87 6.55
CA PRO A 407 4.93 -40.07 6.23
C PRO A 407 5.85 -41.27 6.29
N GLY A 408 5.70 -42.14 7.30
CA GLY A 408 6.50 -43.37 7.44
C GLY A 408 7.37 -43.46 8.69
N VAL A 409 7.56 -42.39 9.44
CA VAL A 409 8.16 -42.41 10.77
C VAL A 409 7.13 -41.81 11.75
N SER A 410 6.70 -42.61 12.72
CA SER A 410 5.77 -42.14 13.73
C SER A 410 6.42 -41.06 14.59
N GLY A 411 6.19 -39.80 14.27
CA GLY A 411 6.63 -38.66 15.08
C GLY A 411 6.67 -37.34 14.36
N ILE A 412 6.43 -36.28 15.13
CA ILE A 412 6.64 -34.89 14.76
C ILE A 412 8.10 -34.56 15.08
N SER A 413 8.84 -34.06 14.12
CA SER A 413 10.25 -33.65 14.33
C SER A 413 10.44 -32.17 14.01
N ALA A 414 11.24 -31.47 14.81
CA ALA A 414 11.69 -30.13 14.49
C ALA A 414 12.54 -30.17 13.22
N ARG A 415 12.27 -29.27 12.28
CA ARG A 415 13.02 -29.11 11.02
C ARG A 415 13.83 -27.83 10.98
N THR A 416 13.27 -26.77 11.57
CA THR A 416 13.99 -25.51 11.70
C THR A 416 13.91 -24.99 13.12
N ARG A 417 14.87 -24.18 13.50
CA ARG A 417 14.86 -23.36 14.70
C ARG A 417 15.30 -21.97 14.34
N ASN A 418 14.54 -20.98 14.79
CA ASN A 418 14.83 -19.57 14.55
C ASN A 418 14.85 -18.83 15.89
N ILE A 419 15.88 -18.03 16.08
CA ILE A 419 16.03 -17.10 17.20
C ILE A 419 16.32 -15.74 16.60
N SER A 420 15.61 -14.70 17.00
CA SER A 420 15.93 -13.34 16.59
C SER A 420 15.80 -12.37 17.76
N ILE A 421 16.74 -11.42 17.81
CA ILE A 421 16.76 -10.31 18.77
C ILE A 421 16.99 -9.04 17.95
N GLN A 422 16.11 -8.08 18.07
CA GLN A 422 16.19 -6.81 17.35
C GLN A 422 16.06 -5.66 18.31
N ASN A 423 17.04 -4.76 18.29
CA ASN A 423 17.03 -3.49 18.98
C ASN A 423 16.93 -2.37 17.96
N ASN A 424 15.95 -1.50 18.14
CA ASN A 424 15.76 -0.36 17.25
C ASN A 424 15.59 0.91 18.10
N LEU A 425 16.35 1.94 17.76
CA LEU A 425 16.19 3.29 18.29
C LEU A 425 15.79 4.22 17.15
N ASN A 426 14.60 4.78 17.23
CA ASN A 426 14.09 5.77 16.30
C ASN A 426 14.08 7.15 16.96
N ILE A 427 14.84 8.07 16.40
CA ILE A 427 14.95 9.47 16.83
C ILE A 427 14.08 10.30 15.89
N PRO A 428 13.04 11.03 16.37
CA PRO A 428 12.07 11.76 15.54
C PRO A 428 12.64 13.08 14.99
N SER A 429 13.92 13.08 14.65
CA SER A 429 14.64 14.21 14.05
C SER A 429 15.79 13.70 13.20
N PHE A 430 16.19 14.50 12.24
CA PHE A 430 17.37 14.24 11.44
C PHE A 430 18.65 14.48 12.28
N GLN A 431 19.47 13.45 12.43
CA GLN A 431 20.75 13.52 13.17
C GLN A 431 21.89 13.12 12.24
N ASP A 432 22.52 14.10 11.61
CA ASP A 432 23.63 13.89 10.67
C ASP A 432 24.98 13.76 11.42
N PHE A 433 25.13 12.69 12.21
CA PHE A 433 26.35 12.46 13.01
C PHE A 433 27.63 12.35 12.15
N LEU A 434 27.50 11.88 10.92
CA LEU A 434 28.63 11.70 9.99
C LEU A 434 28.83 12.91 9.07
N GLY A 435 27.93 13.90 9.09
CA GLY A 435 27.98 15.06 8.19
C GLY A 435 27.73 14.75 6.72
N LEU A 436 27.29 13.53 6.39
CA LEU A 436 27.11 13.06 5.00
C LEU A 436 25.99 13.82 4.30
N GLY A 437 24.88 14.08 4.98
CA GLY A 437 23.77 14.86 4.42
C GLY A 437 24.17 16.28 4.10
N LYS A 438 24.91 16.92 5.01
CA LYS A 438 25.46 18.27 4.82
C LYS A 438 26.50 18.32 3.71
N LEU A 439 27.33 17.29 3.59
CA LEU A 439 28.31 17.16 2.50
C LEU A 439 27.61 17.01 1.16
N ALA A 440 26.63 16.12 1.04
CA ALA A 440 25.87 15.92 -0.18
C ALA A 440 25.12 17.17 -0.64
N TRP A 441 24.58 17.95 0.30
CA TRP A 441 23.99 19.25 0.02
C TRP A 441 25.03 20.27 -0.49
N ARG A 442 26.16 20.42 0.19
CA ARG A 442 27.22 21.36 -0.19
C ARG A 442 27.85 21.06 -1.55
N THR A 443 27.94 19.79 -1.93
CA THR A 443 28.45 19.35 -3.22
C THR A 443 27.42 19.46 -4.35
N GLY A 444 26.17 19.88 -4.05
CA GLY A 444 25.09 20.00 -5.04
C GLY A 444 24.45 18.69 -5.47
N LEU A 445 24.80 17.57 -4.83
CA LEU A 445 24.15 16.26 -5.06
C LEU A 445 22.68 16.29 -4.66
N ILE A 446 22.35 17.10 -3.64
CA ILE A 446 20.99 17.26 -3.12
C ILE A 446 20.59 18.75 -3.26
N LYS A 447 19.41 18.99 -3.86
CA LYS A 447 18.86 20.35 -4.02
C LYS A 447 18.41 20.93 -2.69
N ASP A 448 18.56 22.24 -2.49
CA ASP A 448 18.21 22.98 -1.25
C ASP A 448 16.82 22.65 -0.73
N LYS A 449 15.80 22.74 -1.59
CA LYS A 449 14.41 22.46 -1.19
C LYS A 449 14.21 21.05 -0.65
N PHE A 450 14.88 20.06 -1.24
CA PHE A 450 14.80 18.67 -0.77
C PHE A 450 15.54 18.49 0.55
N TYR A 451 16.76 19.07 0.66
CA TYR A 451 17.55 18.98 1.89
C TYR A 451 16.83 19.60 3.07
N GLN A 452 16.25 20.80 2.92
CA GLN A 452 15.48 21.44 3.99
C GLN A 452 14.29 20.60 4.42
N SER A 453 13.49 20.12 3.47
CA SER A 453 12.35 19.23 3.78
C SER A 453 12.81 17.92 4.44
N PHE A 454 13.96 17.40 4.04
CA PHE A 454 14.53 16.19 4.63
C PHE A 454 14.98 16.43 6.08
N VAL A 455 15.68 17.54 6.36
CA VAL A 455 16.12 17.91 7.72
C VAL A 455 14.93 18.13 8.67
N GLU A 456 13.83 18.70 8.16
CA GLU A 456 12.63 18.98 8.95
C GLU A 456 11.81 17.73 9.29
N ASP A 457 11.69 16.78 8.35
CA ASP A 457 10.71 15.70 8.45
C ASP A 457 11.33 14.30 8.58
N ALA A 458 12.63 14.13 8.36
CA ALA A 458 13.27 12.82 8.45
C ALA A 458 13.47 12.39 9.92
N ASN A 459 13.31 11.09 10.12
CA ASN A 459 13.65 10.40 11.36
C ASN A 459 15.01 9.69 11.21
N THR A 460 15.77 9.61 12.29
CA THR A 460 17.01 8.83 12.32
C THR A 460 16.75 7.49 12.98
N ASN A 461 17.22 6.41 12.37
CA ASN A 461 17.06 5.04 12.84
C ASN A 461 18.42 4.40 13.09
N ILE A 462 18.57 3.80 14.27
CA ILE A 462 19.71 2.98 14.65
C ILE A 462 19.18 1.58 14.95
N GLY A 463 19.68 0.57 14.26
CA GLY A 463 19.26 -0.81 14.42
C GLY A 463 20.44 -1.71 14.77
N LEU A 464 20.24 -2.59 15.76
CA LEU A 464 21.15 -3.68 16.08
C LEU A 464 20.34 -4.97 16.10
N GLY A 465 20.79 -5.98 15.39
CA GLY A 465 20.07 -7.24 15.30
C GLY A 465 20.98 -8.44 15.36
N PHE A 466 20.44 -9.49 15.93
CA PHE A 466 20.96 -10.84 15.87
C PHE A 466 19.87 -11.79 15.41
N SER A 467 20.20 -12.70 14.52
CA SER A 467 19.33 -13.81 14.17
C SER A 467 20.14 -15.09 13.99
N SER A 468 19.56 -16.19 14.43
CA SER A 468 20.13 -17.52 14.23
C SER A 468 19.06 -18.43 13.64
N LEU A 469 19.29 -18.89 12.43
CA LEU A 469 18.46 -19.87 11.74
C LEU A 469 19.21 -21.19 11.67
N ASN A 470 18.63 -22.25 12.20
CA ASN A 470 19.16 -23.60 12.08
C ASN A 470 18.18 -24.47 11.28
N ILE A 471 18.60 -24.92 10.10
CA ILE A 471 17.89 -25.93 9.32
C ILE A 471 18.56 -27.27 9.64
N ILE A 472 17.89 -28.08 10.45
CA ILE A 472 18.44 -29.30 11.03
C ILE A 472 18.91 -30.25 9.93
N ASN A 473 20.11 -30.79 10.07
CA ASN A 473 20.82 -31.63 9.13
C ASN A 473 21.32 -30.96 7.83
N PHE A 474 21.20 -29.59 7.74
CA PHE A 474 21.68 -28.89 6.57
C PHE A 474 22.70 -27.83 6.92
N TYR A 475 22.26 -26.71 7.52
CA TYR A 475 23.15 -25.64 7.94
C TYR A 475 22.56 -24.81 9.07
N SER A 476 23.42 -24.13 9.78
CA SER A 476 23.03 -23.01 10.63
C SER A 476 23.65 -21.71 10.11
N LEU A 477 22.89 -20.62 10.25
CA LEU A 477 23.32 -19.28 9.92
C LEU A 477 23.11 -18.39 11.14
N SER A 478 24.17 -17.76 11.62
CA SER A 478 24.12 -16.72 12.63
C SER A 478 24.43 -15.37 11.97
N SER A 479 23.51 -14.45 12.03
CA SER A 479 23.61 -13.14 11.38
C SER A 479 23.55 -12.03 12.41
N TYR A 480 24.56 -11.17 12.40
CA TYR A 480 24.63 -9.95 13.23
C TYR A 480 24.54 -8.76 12.31
N ASN A 481 23.66 -7.81 12.63
CA ASN A 481 23.52 -6.61 11.84
C ASN A 481 23.55 -5.36 12.70
N ALA A 482 24.15 -4.29 12.15
CA ALA A 482 24.13 -2.96 12.70
C ALA A 482 23.84 -1.98 11.57
N THR A 483 22.90 -1.09 11.79
CA THR A 483 22.47 -0.13 10.76
C THR A 483 22.26 1.25 11.36
N PHE A 484 22.61 2.26 10.59
CA PHE A 484 22.28 3.66 10.85
C PHE A 484 21.71 4.26 9.59
N GLY A 485 20.61 4.97 9.69
CA GLY A 485 19.98 5.54 8.53
C GLY A 485 18.85 6.49 8.83
N PHE A 486 18.19 6.93 7.77
CA PHE A 486 17.15 7.95 7.78
C PHE A 486 15.90 7.42 7.09
N ASP A 487 14.74 7.83 7.63
CA ASP A 487 13.42 7.54 7.07
C ASP A 487 12.69 8.87 6.88
N TYR A 488 12.37 9.19 5.64
CA TYR A 488 11.72 10.43 5.25
C TYR A 488 10.47 10.16 4.42
N THR A 489 9.37 10.78 4.79
CA THR A 489 8.13 10.75 4.01
C THR A 489 7.82 12.15 3.50
N SER A 490 7.80 12.31 2.17
CA SER A 490 7.51 13.59 1.54
C SER A 490 6.05 14.01 1.72
N VAL A 491 5.75 15.29 1.50
CA VAL A 491 4.37 15.84 1.53
C VAL A 491 3.43 15.09 0.56
N LYS A 492 3.95 14.55 -0.53
CA LYS A 492 3.19 13.74 -1.50
C LYS A 492 2.97 12.29 -1.05
N GLY A 493 3.46 11.89 0.13
CA GLY A 493 3.35 10.54 0.65
C GLY A 493 4.40 9.54 0.14
N ASN A 494 5.39 9.99 -0.63
CA ASN A 494 6.50 9.13 -1.05
C ASN A 494 7.48 8.95 0.11
N ARG A 495 7.88 7.71 0.38
CA ARG A 495 8.79 7.38 1.46
C ARG A 495 10.17 7.00 0.93
N TYR A 496 11.19 7.55 1.55
CA TYR A 496 12.61 7.36 1.25
C TYR A 496 13.29 6.83 2.51
N ILE A 497 13.93 5.67 2.40
CA ILE A 497 14.73 5.10 3.48
C ILE A 497 16.17 5.04 2.95
N PHE A 498 17.07 5.71 3.63
CA PHE A 498 18.48 5.75 3.27
C PHE A 498 19.33 5.29 4.45
N LYS A 499 20.12 4.27 4.27
CA LYS A 499 21.07 3.77 5.25
C LYS A 499 22.49 3.96 4.71
N PRO A 500 23.16 5.05 5.07
CA PRO A 500 24.55 5.24 4.70
C PRO A 500 25.45 4.18 5.33
N LEU A 501 25.22 3.87 6.62
CA LEU A 501 26.06 2.95 7.37
C LEU A 501 25.32 1.63 7.63
N GLY A 502 26.01 0.52 7.35
CA GLY A 502 25.49 -0.81 7.67
C GLY A 502 26.54 -1.88 7.64
N PHE A 503 26.42 -2.81 8.60
CA PHE A 503 27.27 -3.99 8.76
C PHE A 503 26.39 -5.22 8.89
N ASN A 504 26.75 -6.29 8.18
CA ASN A 504 26.12 -7.60 8.27
C ASN A 504 27.19 -8.67 8.33
N LEU A 505 27.36 -9.30 9.48
CA LEU A 505 28.24 -10.43 9.66
C LEU A 505 27.40 -11.70 9.62
N ASP A 506 27.59 -12.51 8.56
CA ASP A 506 26.90 -13.76 8.33
C ASP A 506 27.87 -14.94 8.52
N LEU A 507 27.61 -15.76 9.54
CA LEU A 507 28.43 -16.90 9.92
C LEU A 507 27.66 -18.19 9.65
N TYR A 508 28.20 -19.03 8.79
CA TYR A 508 27.63 -20.33 8.38
C TYR A 508 28.31 -21.51 9.07
N ALA A 509 27.51 -22.49 9.46
CA ALA A 509 28.00 -23.80 9.81
C ALA A 509 27.21 -24.84 9.01
N ILE A 510 27.88 -25.52 8.09
CA ILE A 510 27.31 -26.54 7.22
C ILE A 510 27.45 -27.88 7.91
N SER A 511 26.36 -28.64 8.07
CA SER A 511 26.33 -29.94 8.75
C SER A 511 26.91 -31.04 7.88
N ASP A 512 26.74 -30.96 6.55
CA ASP A 512 27.24 -31.97 5.61
C ASP A 512 27.75 -31.28 4.34
N SER A 513 29.07 -31.13 4.23
CA SER A 513 29.74 -30.50 3.09
C SER A 513 29.81 -31.40 1.85
N THR A 514 29.62 -32.71 2.00
CA THR A 514 29.71 -33.68 0.88
C THR A 514 28.62 -33.41 -0.18
N ARG A 515 27.50 -32.84 0.22
CA ARG A 515 26.40 -32.45 -0.68
C ARG A 515 26.70 -31.30 -1.65
N PHE A 516 27.83 -30.61 -1.44
CA PHE A 516 28.21 -29.45 -2.26
C PHE A 516 29.42 -29.73 -3.16
N VAL A 517 29.96 -31.00 -3.15
CA VAL A 517 31.14 -31.36 -3.93
C VAL A 517 30.95 -31.04 -5.41
N ASP A 518 29.74 -31.31 -5.94
CA ASP A 518 29.41 -31.08 -7.35
C ASP A 518 28.94 -29.65 -7.67
N ASN A 519 28.82 -28.79 -6.64
CA ASN A 519 28.31 -27.42 -6.77
C ASN A 519 29.22 -26.38 -6.11
N PRO A 520 30.41 -26.14 -6.61
CA PRO A 520 31.40 -25.29 -5.95
C PRO A 520 30.96 -23.82 -5.81
N LEU A 521 30.18 -23.28 -6.75
CA LEU A 521 29.68 -21.91 -6.64
C LEU A 521 28.64 -21.77 -5.54
N ILE A 522 27.81 -22.78 -5.33
CA ILE A 522 26.88 -22.80 -4.20
C ILE A 522 27.66 -22.86 -2.88
N PHE A 523 28.64 -23.74 -2.78
CA PHE A 523 29.48 -23.83 -1.60
C PHE A 523 30.18 -22.51 -1.27
N LEU A 524 30.70 -21.82 -2.29
CA LEU A 524 31.28 -20.48 -2.14
C LEU A 524 30.27 -19.43 -1.64
N SER A 525 28.98 -19.58 -1.93
CA SER A 525 27.91 -18.66 -1.44
C SER A 525 27.64 -18.79 0.06
N PHE A 526 28.04 -19.94 0.69
CA PHE A 526 27.91 -20.19 2.13
C PHE A 526 29.19 -19.85 2.93
N LYS A 527 30.13 -19.10 2.37
CA LYS A 527 31.26 -18.60 3.14
C LYS A 527 30.86 -17.59 4.17
N ASP A 528 31.54 -17.61 5.32
CA ASP A 528 31.44 -16.55 6.32
C ASP A 528 31.79 -15.21 5.67
N ASN A 529 30.92 -14.23 5.83
CA ASN A 529 31.09 -12.96 5.15
C ASN A 529 30.67 -11.77 6.00
N LEU A 530 31.35 -10.65 5.78
CA LEU A 530 31.04 -9.37 6.35
C LEU A 530 30.61 -8.40 5.23
N GLY A 531 29.35 -8.08 5.20
CA GLY A 531 28.82 -7.00 4.36
C GLY A 531 29.01 -5.66 5.02
N THR A 532 29.60 -4.71 4.33
CA THR A 532 29.91 -3.37 4.85
C THR A 532 29.37 -2.28 3.92
N GLY A 533 29.00 -1.16 4.52
CA GLY A 533 28.75 0.09 3.85
C GLY A 533 28.98 1.24 4.84
N PHE A 534 29.82 2.21 4.46
CA PHE A 534 30.19 3.32 5.32
C PHE A 534 29.61 4.66 4.87
N VAL A 535 29.28 4.77 3.58
CA VAL A 535 28.70 5.99 2.96
C VAL A 535 27.37 5.68 2.30
N PHE A 536 27.25 4.50 1.71
CA PHE A 536 26.03 4.04 1.04
C PHE A 536 25.90 2.53 1.22
N ARG A 537 24.88 2.11 1.96
CA ARG A 537 24.59 0.67 2.16
C ARG A 537 23.28 0.28 1.52
N ASP A 538 22.18 0.92 1.92
CA ASP A 538 20.84 0.61 1.43
C ASP A 538 20.07 1.88 1.10
N PHE A 539 19.28 1.83 0.04
CA PHE A 539 18.33 2.85 -0.32
C PHE A 539 17.01 2.20 -0.75
N SER A 540 15.92 2.62 -0.16
CA SER A 540 14.58 2.20 -0.55
C SER A 540 13.71 3.41 -0.90
N TYR A 541 13.02 3.33 -2.04
CA TYR A 541 12.02 4.29 -2.46
C TYR A 541 10.67 3.61 -2.58
N ILE A 542 9.68 4.14 -1.86
CA ILE A 542 8.32 3.59 -1.83
C ILE A 542 7.37 4.69 -2.32
N TYR A 543 6.71 4.42 -3.42
CA TYR A 543 5.65 5.25 -3.99
C TYR A 543 4.30 4.58 -3.81
N ASN A 544 3.34 5.32 -3.24
CA ASN A 544 1.95 4.89 -3.13
C ASN A 544 1.05 5.99 -3.69
N SER A 545 0.38 5.71 -4.80
CA SER A 545 -0.49 6.69 -5.46
C SER A 545 -1.78 7.00 -4.67
N GLY A 546 -2.08 6.20 -3.63
CA GLY A 546 -3.42 6.18 -3.09
C GLY A 546 -4.44 5.65 -4.11
N LYS A 547 -5.70 5.58 -3.72
CA LYS A 547 -6.79 5.10 -4.58
C LYS A 547 -7.40 6.26 -5.37
N SER A 548 -7.34 6.18 -6.69
CA SER A 548 -7.97 7.16 -7.58
C SER A 548 -9.50 7.00 -7.61
N ARG A 549 -10.22 8.04 -8.06
CA ARG A 549 -11.69 7.99 -8.26
C ARG A 549 -12.12 6.85 -9.20
N LYS A 550 -11.26 6.45 -10.14
CA LYS A 550 -11.49 5.34 -11.06
C LYS A 550 -11.16 3.97 -10.44
N GLY A 551 -10.86 3.89 -9.16
CA GLY A 551 -10.52 2.67 -8.43
C GLY A 551 -9.14 2.09 -8.72
N ASN A 552 -8.21 2.86 -9.32
CA ASN A 552 -6.84 2.42 -9.52
C ASN A 552 -5.97 2.87 -8.35
N SER A 553 -5.04 2.01 -7.93
CA SER A 553 -3.93 2.37 -7.05
C SER A 553 -2.65 1.66 -7.46
N PHE A 554 -1.52 2.32 -7.24
CA PHE A 554 -0.19 1.82 -7.56
C PHE A 554 0.68 1.86 -6.31
N LEU A 555 1.39 0.78 -6.07
CA LEU A 555 2.47 0.71 -5.09
C LEU A 555 3.74 0.30 -5.82
N VAL A 556 4.79 1.11 -5.71
CA VAL A 556 6.09 0.82 -6.32
C VAL A 556 7.14 0.87 -5.23
N ILE A 557 7.90 -0.20 -5.09
CA ILE A 557 9.00 -0.33 -4.13
C ILE A 557 10.27 -0.60 -4.92
N ASN A 558 11.27 0.24 -4.72
CA ASN A 558 12.62 0.06 -5.26
C ASN A 558 13.58 -0.10 -4.09
N ASN A 559 14.33 -1.19 -4.07
CA ASN A 559 15.35 -1.45 -3.08
C ASN A 559 16.71 -1.56 -3.79
N PHE A 560 17.65 -0.76 -3.35
CA PHE A 560 19.01 -0.74 -3.88
C PHE A 560 19.99 -0.95 -2.70
N GLU A 561 20.82 -1.95 -2.80
CA GLU A 561 21.78 -2.34 -1.76
C GLU A 561 23.17 -2.48 -2.38
N VAL A 562 24.17 -1.90 -1.75
CA VAL A 562 25.57 -2.05 -2.14
C VAL A 562 26.38 -2.49 -0.93
N SER A 563 27.25 -3.44 -1.12
CA SER A 563 28.09 -3.99 -0.04
C SER A 563 29.55 -4.02 -0.46
N GLY A 564 30.43 -3.62 0.44
CA GLY A 564 31.88 -3.79 0.33
C GLY A 564 32.56 -2.97 -0.76
N TRP A 565 31.87 -1.98 -1.36
CA TRP A 565 32.45 -1.17 -2.42
C TRP A 565 33.58 -0.25 -1.91
N GLU A 566 33.42 0.32 -0.72
CA GLU A 566 34.47 1.13 -0.09
C GLU A 566 35.71 0.31 0.24
N VAL A 567 35.49 -0.89 0.79
CA VAL A 567 36.58 -1.83 1.08
C VAL A 567 37.30 -2.25 -0.21
N TYR A 568 36.55 -2.49 -1.27
CA TYR A 568 37.10 -2.83 -2.57
C TYR A 568 37.97 -1.68 -3.14
N LEU A 569 37.43 -0.46 -3.15
CA LEU A 569 38.15 0.70 -3.66
C LEU A 569 39.43 1.00 -2.85
N THR A 570 39.34 0.95 -1.53
CA THR A 570 40.48 1.17 -0.66
C THR A 570 41.54 0.09 -0.80
N ASN A 571 41.14 -1.16 -0.96
CA ASN A 571 42.06 -2.27 -1.24
C ASN A 571 42.75 -2.10 -2.60
N GLN A 572 42.01 -1.75 -3.65
CA GLN A 572 42.61 -1.49 -4.97
C GLN A 572 43.59 -0.31 -4.92
N LEU A 573 43.26 0.77 -4.24
CA LEU A 573 44.15 1.91 -4.05
C LEU A 573 45.44 1.51 -3.29
N TYR A 574 45.29 0.73 -2.22
CA TYR A 574 46.44 0.17 -1.49
C TYR A 574 47.33 -0.68 -2.38
N ASN A 575 46.74 -1.57 -3.17
CA ASN A 575 47.51 -2.46 -4.08
C ASN A 575 48.28 -1.65 -5.14
N VAL A 576 47.67 -0.58 -5.68
CA VAL A 576 48.36 0.33 -6.64
C VAL A 576 49.54 1.05 -5.98
N ILE A 577 49.39 1.48 -4.71
CA ILE A 577 50.41 2.24 -3.99
C ILE A 577 51.53 1.30 -3.50
N SER A 578 51.18 0.12 -3.00
CA SER A 578 52.14 -0.83 -2.43
C SER A 578 52.83 -1.75 -3.47
N GLY A 579 52.26 -1.82 -4.70
CA GLY A 579 52.69 -2.83 -5.69
C GLY A 579 52.30 -4.24 -5.34
N ASP A 580 51.40 -4.43 -4.40
CA ASP A 580 50.92 -5.74 -3.90
C ASP A 580 49.62 -6.10 -4.60
N ASN A 581 49.27 -7.39 -4.64
CA ASN A 581 47.98 -7.91 -5.14
C ASN A 581 47.20 -8.62 -4.02
N SER A 582 47.31 -8.11 -2.79
CA SER A 582 46.65 -8.73 -1.65
C SER A 582 45.13 -8.44 -1.63
N GLN A 583 44.37 -9.40 -1.17
CA GLN A 583 42.96 -9.25 -0.84
C GLN A 583 42.74 -9.08 0.65
N TRP A 584 42.01 -8.04 1.02
CA TRP A 584 41.66 -7.86 2.41
C TRP A 584 40.59 -8.86 2.85
N SER A 585 40.90 -9.59 3.90
CA SER A 585 39.99 -10.48 4.63
C SER A 585 40.33 -10.44 6.11
N ILE A 586 39.39 -10.85 6.94
CA ILE A 586 39.63 -11.00 8.38
C ILE A 586 40.10 -12.46 8.59
N SER A 587 41.39 -12.61 8.85
CA SER A 587 41.99 -13.95 8.99
C SER A 587 41.68 -14.59 10.36
N ARG A 588 41.79 -15.91 10.40
CA ARG A 588 41.43 -16.80 11.51
C ARG A 588 42.03 -16.44 12.88
N GLY A 589 43.18 -15.80 12.91
CA GLY A 589 43.84 -15.39 14.16
C GLY A 589 43.27 -14.07 14.80
N ASN A 590 42.49 -13.30 14.07
CA ASN A 590 42.15 -11.94 14.48
C ASN A 590 40.76 -11.82 15.10
N LEU A 591 39.77 -12.54 14.65
CA LEU A 591 38.38 -12.46 15.12
C LEU A 591 37.65 -13.80 14.95
N LEU A 592 37.01 -14.29 16.01
CA LEU A 592 36.13 -15.47 16.00
C LEU A 592 36.78 -16.78 15.57
N ASN A 593 38.11 -16.85 15.40
CA ASN A 593 38.87 -18.02 14.89
C ASN A 593 38.31 -18.56 13.56
N ARG A 594 37.84 -17.68 12.66
CA ARG A 594 37.24 -17.96 11.34
C ARG A 594 37.81 -17.04 10.27
N ASP A 595 37.84 -17.55 9.04
CA ASP A 595 38.22 -16.76 7.88
C ASP A 595 36.96 -16.09 7.33
N ILE A 596 36.85 -14.73 7.47
CA ILE A 596 35.70 -13.97 7.08
C ILE A 596 36.08 -13.12 5.86
N SER A 597 35.38 -13.30 4.76
CA SER A 597 35.54 -12.51 3.53
C SER A 597 34.64 -11.29 3.53
N PHE A 598 35.05 -10.18 2.86
CA PHE A 598 34.15 -9.08 2.64
C PHE A 598 33.16 -9.41 1.51
N ALA A 599 31.85 -9.30 1.81
CA ALA A 599 30.80 -9.47 0.81
C ALA A 599 30.75 -8.26 -0.11
N LYS A 600 31.08 -8.44 -1.39
CA LYS A 600 31.15 -7.38 -2.41
C LYS A 600 30.09 -7.64 -3.46
N TYR A 601 28.98 -6.88 -3.44
CA TYR A 601 27.90 -7.01 -4.40
C TYR A 601 27.06 -5.72 -4.52
N ILE A 602 26.37 -5.61 -5.64
CA ILE A 602 25.29 -4.65 -5.87
C ILE A 602 24.01 -5.46 -6.05
N ARG A 603 22.96 -5.10 -5.32
CA ARG A 603 21.63 -5.72 -5.40
C ARG A 603 20.56 -4.69 -5.65
N TYR A 604 19.73 -4.94 -6.63
CA TYR A 604 18.55 -4.11 -6.93
C TYR A 604 17.32 -4.99 -7.00
N GLU A 605 16.22 -4.50 -6.44
CA GLU A 605 14.91 -5.15 -6.49
C GLU A 605 13.82 -4.12 -6.74
N PHE A 606 13.01 -4.37 -7.75
CA PHE A 606 11.83 -3.62 -8.12
C PHE A 606 10.59 -4.46 -7.84
N ASP A 607 9.62 -3.91 -7.07
CA ASP A 607 8.31 -4.51 -6.83
C ASP A 607 7.22 -3.49 -7.20
N GLY A 608 6.63 -3.64 -8.37
CA GLY A 608 5.54 -2.81 -8.88
C GLY A 608 4.21 -3.53 -8.76
N ARG A 609 3.24 -2.91 -8.06
CA ARG A 609 1.90 -3.47 -7.84
C ARG A 609 0.84 -2.50 -8.34
N HIS A 610 -0.13 -3.03 -9.05
CA HIS A 610 -1.28 -2.28 -9.52
C HIS A 610 -2.56 -2.97 -9.06
N TYR A 611 -3.44 -2.18 -8.48
CA TYR A 611 -4.76 -2.64 -8.05
C TYR A 611 -5.83 -1.84 -8.80
N LYS A 612 -6.83 -2.57 -9.30
CA LYS A 612 -7.98 -2.01 -9.99
C LYS A 612 -9.26 -2.55 -9.38
N ASP A 613 -10.02 -1.68 -8.72
CA ASP A 613 -11.35 -2.01 -8.24
C ASP A 613 -12.38 -1.74 -9.35
N PHE A 614 -13.10 -2.77 -9.75
CA PHE A 614 -14.21 -2.67 -10.69
C PHE A 614 -15.53 -2.38 -9.96
N SER A 615 -15.65 -2.89 -8.74
CA SER A 615 -16.78 -2.66 -7.85
C SER A 615 -16.35 -2.86 -6.38
N LYS A 616 -17.27 -2.70 -5.43
CA LYS A 616 -17.01 -3.03 -4.01
C LYS A 616 -16.70 -4.51 -3.77
N THR A 617 -17.05 -5.38 -4.72
CA THR A 617 -16.95 -6.84 -4.59
C THR A 617 -16.00 -7.49 -5.60
N ARG A 618 -15.41 -6.72 -6.52
CA ARG A 618 -14.53 -7.25 -7.58
C ARG A 618 -13.35 -6.34 -7.80
N SER A 619 -12.15 -6.94 -7.81
CA SER A 619 -10.91 -6.24 -8.07
C SER A 619 -9.91 -7.10 -8.85
N LEU A 620 -8.98 -6.46 -9.51
CA LEU A 620 -7.81 -7.05 -10.14
C LEU A 620 -6.57 -6.54 -9.42
N ALA A 621 -5.71 -7.45 -9.00
CA ALA A 621 -4.38 -7.14 -8.50
C ALA A 621 -3.34 -7.70 -9.48
N SER A 622 -2.33 -6.93 -9.80
CA SER A 622 -1.20 -7.35 -10.62
C SER A 622 0.12 -6.90 -10.00
N ARG A 623 1.14 -7.71 -10.14
CA ARG A 623 2.47 -7.47 -9.60
C ARG A 623 3.53 -7.83 -10.63
N LEU A 624 4.57 -7.02 -10.72
CA LEU A 624 5.83 -7.31 -11.40
C LEU A 624 6.96 -7.14 -10.39
N ASN A 625 7.72 -8.21 -10.15
CA ASN A 625 8.89 -8.18 -9.28
C ASN A 625 10.12 -8.57 -10.09
N LEU A 626 11.10 -7.68 -10.13
CA LEU A 626 12.36 -7.84 -10.83
C LEU A 626 13.51 -7.74 -9.83
N GLY A 627 14.49 -8.59 -9.91
CA GLY A 627 15.65 -8.55 -9.02
C GLY A 627 16.93 -8.89 -9.74
N ILE A 628 18.02 -8.26 -9.35
CA ILE A 628 19.38 -8.60 -9.79
C ILE A 628 20.36 -8.40 -8.64
N ILE A 629 21.29 -9.34 -8.49
CA ILE A 629 22.44 -9.20 -7.62
C ILE A 629 23.70 -9.51 -8.43
N VAL A 630 24.65 -8.59 -8.38
CA VAL A 630 25.89 -8.70 -9.14
C VAL A 630 27.07 -8.69 -8.15
N PRO A 631 27.74 -9.82 -7.91
CA PRO A 631 28.99 -9.84 -7.16
C PRO A 631 30.10 -9.18 -7.99
N PHE A 632 30.96 -8.41 -7.34
CA PHE A 632 32.09 -7.74 -7.98
C PHE A 632 33.41 -7.99 -7.25
N GLY A 633 34.49 -7.51 -7.85
CA GLY A 633 35.83 -7.82 -7.44
C GLY A 633 36.10 -9.29 -7.69
N GLU A 634 36.75 -9.96 -6.73
CA GLU A 634 37.12 -11.37 -6.83
C GLU A 634 36.08 -12.31 -6.18
N ASN A 635 34.91 -11.79 -5.81
CA ASN A 635 33.82 -12.63 -5.32
C ASN A 635 33.25 -13.45 -6.49
N ALA A 636 33.47 -14.76 -6.45
CA ALA A 636 32.97 -15.65 -7.50
C ALA A 636 31.45 -15.84 -7.42
N ALA A 637 30.84 -15.73 -6.22
CA ALA A 637 29.44 -15.95 -5.97
C ALA A 637 28.87 -14.87 -5.03
N SER A 638 27.60 -14.55 -5.19
CA SER A 638 26.84 -13.72 -4.25
C SER A 638 26.50 -14.50 -2.97
N PRO A 639 26.43 -13.82 -1.79
CA PRO A 639 26.06 -14.49 -0.55
C PRO A 639 24.70 -15.18 -0.66
N PHE A 640 24.60 -16.41 -0.20
CA PHE A 640 23.41 -17.26 -0.33
C PHE A 640 22.13 -16.59 0.17
N ILE A 641 22.18 -15.92 1.34
CA ILE A 641 21.02 -15.25 1.93
C ILE A 641 20.54 -14.05 1.10
N ARG A 642 21.35 -13.53 0.20
CA ARG A 642 21.02 -12.37 -0.66
C ARG A 642 20.51 -12.76 -2.03
N GLN A 643 20.66 -14.00 -2.43
CA GLN A 643 20.15 -14.53 -3.69
C GLN A 643 18.63 -14.58 -3.71
N PHE A 644 18.06 -14.59 -4.90
CA PHE A 644 16.62 -14.65 -5.12
C PHE A 644 16.14 -16.09 -5.26
N GLY A 645 14.90 -16.35 -4.84
CA GLY A 645 14.17 -17.58 -5.10
C GLY A 645 12.72 -17.24 -5.47
N VAL A 646 12.07 -18.14 -6.21
CA VAL A 646 10.66 -18.06 -6.57
C VAL A 646 9.91 -19.33 -6.18
N GLY A 647 8.60 -19.20 -5.94
CA GLY A 647 7.73 -20.25 -5.43
C GLY A 647 7.17 -19.90 -4.05
N GLY A 648 6.12 -20.60 -3.64
CA GLY A 648 5.42 -20.42 -2.38
C GLY A 648 4.22 -19.44 -2.46
N PRO A 649 3.57 -19.23 -1.32
CA PRO A 649 2.25 -18.59 -1.27
C PRO A 649 2.25 -17.12 -1.72
N ASN A 650 3.38 -16.41 -1.65
CA ASN A 650 3.50 -14.99 -2.02
C ASN A 650 4.27 -14.78 -3.34
N SER A 651 4.50 -15.85 -4.09
CA SER A 651 5.25 -15.87 -5.35
C SER A 651 4.52 -16.76 -6.38
N LEU A 652 5.17 -17.81 -6.90
CA LEU A 652 4.56 -18.77 -7.82
C LEU A 652 3.82 -19.86 -7.00
N ARG A 653 2.53 -19.74 -6.85
CA ARG A 653 1.72 -20.59 -5.94
C ARG A 653 1.62 -22.06 -6.33
N ALA A 654 1.88 -22.36 -7.60
CA ALA A 654 1.94 -23.74 -8.08
C ALA A 654 3.22 -24.49 -7.67
N TRP A 655 4.22 -23.78 -7.15
CA TRP A 655 5.49 -24.34 -6.65
C TRP A 655 5.63 -24.10 -5.15
N ASN A 656 6.38 -24.96 -4.48
CA ASN A 656 6.80 -24.72 -3.12
C ASN A 656 7.83 -23.58 -3.05
N VAL A 657 8.16 -23.13 -1.85
CA VAL A 657 9.13 -22.05 -1.64
C VAL A 657 10.47 -22.44 -2.26
N LYS A 658 11.00 -21.60 -3.15
CA LYS A 658 12.27 -21.79 -3.86
C LYS A 658 12.36 -23.10 -4.68
N GLU A 659 11.24 -23.62 -5.17
CA GLU A 659 11.23 -24.85 -5.98
C GLU A 659 11.46 -24.58 -7.46
N ALA A 660 11.06 -23.43 -8.01
CA ALA A 660 11.22 -23.12 -9.42
C ALA A 660 12.58 -22.47 -9.73
N GLY A 661 13.25 -22.93 -10.77
CA GLY A 661 14.56 -22.46 -11.22
C GLY A 661 15.73 -23.18 -10.53
N PRO A 662 16.97 -22.69 -10.69
CA PRO A 662 17.38 -21.58 -11.56
C PRO A 662 17.39 -21.96 -13.05
N GLY A 663 16.94 -21.04 -13.88
CA GLY A 663 16.88 -21.22 -15.33
C GLY A 663 16.16 -22.48 -15.76
N GLY A 664 16.76 -23.20 -16.68
CA GLY A 664 16.32 -24.52 -17.14
C GLY A 664 16.94 -25.69 -16.39
N TYR A 665 17.64 -25.44 -15.27
CA TYR A 665 18.25 -26.48 -14.46
C TYR A 665 17.20 -27.33 -13.74
N ARG A 666 17.40 -28.62 -13.75
CA ARG A 666 16.69 -29.59 -12.93
C ARG A 666 17.73 -30.47 -12.25
N ASP A 667 17.69 -30.58 -10.93
CA ASP A 667 18.52 -31.50 -10.20
C ASP A 667 18.12 -32.94 -10.58
N PRO A 668 19.05 -33.77 -11.13
CA PRO A 668 18.78 -35.14 -11.56
C PRO A 668 18.42 -36.09 -10.41
N GLU A 669 18.88 -35.80 -9.20
CA GLU A 669 18.59 -36.64 -8.01
C GLU A 669 17.22 -36.36 -7.42
N VAL A 670 16.52 -35.33 -7.92
CA VAL A 670 15.19 -34.93 -7.45
C VAL A 670 14.15 -35.96 -7.85
N LYS A 671 13.92 -36.94 -7.01
CA LYS A 671 12.72 -37.75 -7.04
C LYS A 671 11.53 -36.91 -6.59
N LEU A 672 10.48 -36.86 -7.40
CA LEU A 672 9.26 -36.08 -7.20
C LEU A 672 8.58 -36.21 -5.81
N LYS A 673 9.03 -37.09 -4.94
CA LYS A 673 8.44 -37.45 -3.65
C LYS A 673 9.31 -37.23 -2.41
N GLU A 674 10.59 -36.88 -2.57
CA GLU A 674 11.47 -36.67 -1.43
C GLU A 674 11.63 -35.18 -1.08
N PRO A 675 11.65 -34.81 0.23
CA PRO A 675 11.88 -33.42 0.63
C PRO A 675 13.27 -32.99 0.21
N GLN A 676 13.35 -32.11 -0.76
CA GLN A 676 14.60 -31.75 -1.41
C GLN A 676 15.21 -30.49 -0.86
N VAL A 677 16.52 -30.48 -0.99
CA VAL A 677 17.40 -29.43 -0.51
C VAL A 677 17.24 -28.18 -1.37
N ILE A 678 16.76 -27.14 -0.76
CA ILE A 678 16.39 -25.84 -1.35
C ILE A 678 17.62 -25.05 -1.85
N PHE A 679 18.85 -25.58 -1.66
CA PHE A 679 20.08 -24.82 -1.87
C PHE A 679 20.43 -24.59 -3.34
N VAL A 680 19.95 -25.46 -4.23
CA VAL A 680 20.29 -25.36 -5.65
C VAL A 680 19.37 -24.41 -6.43
N ASN A 681 18.23 -24.03 -5.85
CA ASN A 681 17.13 -23.36 -6.56
C ASN A 681 17.09 -21.84 -6.33
N GLN A 682 18.22 -21.22 -6.04
CA GLN A 682 18.37 -19.78 -5.95
C GLN A 682 19.21 -19.24 -7.11
N GLY A 683 19.02 -17.98 -7.44
CA GLY A 683 19.73 -17.31 -8.51
C GLY A 683 20.02 -15.85 -8.22
N ASP A 684 20.80 -15.24 -9.10
CA ASP A 684 21.23 -13.86 -9.02
C ASP A 684 20.26 -12.91 -9.71
N ILE A 685 19.43 -13.42 -10.64
CA ILE A 685 18.43 -12.65 -11.39
C ILE A 685 17.07 -13.25 -11.10
N LYS A 686 16.06 -12.41 -10.92
CA LYS A 686 14.66 -12.78 -10.69
C LYS A 686 13.75 -12.01 -11.63
N ILE A 687 12.82 -12.72 -12.23
CA ILE A 687 11.69 -12.13 -12.97
C ILE A 687 10.43 -12.85 -12.49
N GLU A 688 9.47 -12.13 -11.98
CA GLU A 688 8.20 -12.67 -11.47
C GLU A 688 7.05 -11.73 -11.81
N ALA A 689 5.95 -12.27 -12.35
CA ALA A 689 4.71 -11.57 -12.65
C ALA A 689 3.53 -12.35 -12.09
N ASN A 690 2.60 -11.65 -11.44
CA ASN A 690 1.42 -12.23 -10.83
C ASN A 690 0.20 -11.41 -11.23
N ILE A 691 -0.90 -12.09 -11.57
CA ILE A 691 -2.19 -11.47 -11.83
C ILE A 691 -3.25 -12.24 -11.06
N GLU A 692 -4.10 -11.53 -10.32
CA GLU A 692 -5.14 -12.11 -9.49
C GLU A 692 -6.44 -11.34 -9.62
N TYR A 693 -7.49 -11.99 -10.09
CA TYR A 693 -8.85 -11.48 -10.09
C TYR A 693 -9.57 -11.94 -8.82
N ARG A 694 -9.99 -10.99 -7.99
CA ARG A 694 -10.64 -11.19 -6.70
C ARG A 694 -12.12 -10.89 -6.80
N PHE A 695 -12.95 -11.73 -6.20
CA PHE A 695 -14.40 -11.54 -6.19
C PHE A 695 -15.02 -12.10 -4.91
N LYS A 696 -16.09 -11.46 -4.48
CA LYS A 696 -16.83 -11.90 -3.29
C LYS A 696 -17.72 -13.08 -3.65
N ILE A 697 -17.66 -14.15 -2.85
CA ILE A 697 -18.54 -15.32 -2.97
C ILE A 697 -19.70 -15.18 -1.99
N LEU A 698 -19.40 -15.09 -0.70
CA LEU A 698 -20.36 -15.02 0.39
C LEU A 698 -19.84 -14.07 1.48
N LEU A 699 -20.62 -13.84 2.53
CA LEU A 699 -20.32 -12.95 3.68
C LEU A 699 -18.84 -12.73 3.99
N ILE A 700 -18.18 -13.77 4.41
CA ILE A 700 -16.74 -13.77 4.76
C ILE A 700 -15.87 -14.53 3.75
N LEU A 701 -16.50 -15.17 2.76
CA LEU A 701 -15.81 -16.00 1.78
C LEU A 701 -15.61 -15.22 0.48
N ASP A 702 -14.37 -14.98 0.13
CA ASP A 702 -13.93 -14.40 -1.13
C ASP A 702 -13.28 -15.47 -2.00
N GLY A 703 -13.42 -15.32 -3.32
CA GLY A 703 -12.78 -16.15 -4.33
C GLY A 703 -11.68 -15.38 -5.05
N ALA A 704 -10.72 -16.12 -5.59
CA ALA A 704 -9.74 -15.57 -6.52
C ALA A 704 -9.43 -16.55 -7.64
N LEU A 705 -9.13 -15.98 -8.80
CA LEU A 705 -8.51 -16.68 -9.93
C LEU A 705 -7.15 -16.04 -10.17
N PHE A 706 -6.12 -16.83 -10.38
CA PHE A 706 -4.79 -16.29 -10.53
C PHE A 706 -3.94 -16.99 -11.60
N VAL A 707 -2.99 -16.24 -12.11
CA VAL A 707 -1.89 -16.71 -12.96
C VAL A 707 -0.60 -16.12 -12.42
N ASP A 708 0.38 -16.97 -12.16
CA ASP A 708 1.72 -16.61 -11.71
C ASP A 708 2.74 -17.07 -12.75
N ALA A 709 3.68 -16.23 -13.10
CA ALA A 709 4.75 -16.55 -14.04
C ALA A 709 6.09 -16.00 -13.53
N GLY A 710 7.17 -16.76 -13.67
CA GLY A 710 8.48 -16.28 -13.26
C GLY A 710 9.54 -17.37 -13.20
N ASN A 711 10.75 -16.93 -12.90
CA ASN A 711 11.91 -17.80 -12.64
C ASN A 711 13.04 -16.99 -12.00
N VAL A 712 14.07 -17.67 -11.56
CA VAL A 712 15.36 -17.10 -11.20
C VAL A 712 16.46 -17.67 -12.09
N TRP A 713 17.56 -16.95 -12.25
CA TRP A 713 18.73 -17.42 -13.05
C TRP A 713 20.01 -17.09 -12.31
N ALA A 714 21.03 -17.90 -12.50
CA ALA A 714 22.39 -17.53 -12.16
C ALA A 714 22.93 -16.50 -13.16
N LEU A 715 23.80 -15.61 -12.70
CA LEU A 715 24.45 -14.61 -13.57
C LEU A 715 25.59 -15.24 -14.38
N LYS A 716 26.26 -16.26 -13.83
CA LYS A 716 27.38 -16.98 -14.43
C LYS A 716 27.00 -18.42 -14.66
N GLU A 717 27.65 -19.03 -15.67
CA GLU A 717 27.56 -20.46 -15.88
C GLU A 717 28.10 -21.22 -14.66
N ASP A 718 27.39 -22.25 -14.28
CA ASP A 718 27.76 -23.15 -13.18
C ASP A 718 27.84 -24.57 -13.69
N PRO A 719 29.04 -25.20 -13.70
CA PRO A 719 29.21 -26.58 -14.16
C PRO A 719 28.35 -27.60 -13.40
N GLY A 720 28.07 -27.33 -12.10
CA GLY A 720 27.21 -28.18 -11.27
C GLY A 720 25.72 -27.97 -11.56
N ARG A 721 25.35 -26.88 -12.27
CA ARG A 721 23.96 -26.55 -12.61
C ARG A 721 23.82 -26.12 -14.09
N PRO A 722 23.95 -27.05 -15.04
CA PRO A 722 23.83 -26.74 -16.46
C PRO A 722 22.48 -26.13 -16.78
N ASN A 723 22.45 -25.10 -17.65
CA ASN A 723 21.28 -24.26 -17.99
C ASN A 723 20.70 -23.41 -16.86
N ALA A 724 21.42 -23.23 -15.74
CA ALA A 724 20.99 -22.33 -14.66
C ALA A 724 21.23 -20.86 -14.98
N ALA A 725 22.22 -20.53 -15.81
CA ALA A 725 22.57 -19.17 -16.16
C ALA A 725 21.55 -18.55 -17.12
N ILE A 726 21.41 -17.21 -17.03
CA ILE A 726 20.56 -16.48 -17.96
C ILE A 726 21.16 -16.52 -19.37
N SER A 727 20.32 -16.80 -20.36
CA SER A 727 20.71 -16.89 -21.77
C SER A 727 19.66 -16.23 -22.65
N GLY A 728 19.90 -16.14 -23.96
CA GLY A 728 18.90 -15.66 -24.93
C GLY A 728 17.57 -16.42 -24.89
N ASP A 729 17.59 -17.63 -24.38
CA ASP A 729 16.42 -18.52 -24.24
C ASP A 729 15.63 -18.35 -22.93
N PHE A 730 15.93 -17.34 -22.11
CA PHE A 730 15.34 -17.15 -20.78
C PHE A 730 13.80 -17.16 -20.77
N LEU A 731 13.13 -16.69 -21.84
CA LEU A 731 11.67 -16.74 -21.96
C LEU A 731 11.15 -18.18 -22.04
N ASN A 732 11.95 -19.11 -22.62
CA ASN A 732 11.60 -20.52 -22.66
C ASN A 732 11.77 -21.21 -21.31
N GLN A 733 12.40 -20.55 -20.35
CA GLN A 733 12.64 -21.04 -18.99
C GLN A 733 11.67 -20.42 -17.96
N ILE A 734 10.66 -19.65 -18.39
CA ILE A 734 9.65 -19.09 -17.49
C ILE A 734 8.70 -20.21 -17.02
N ALA A 735 8.59 -20.41 -15.73
CA ALA A 735 7.56 -21.24 -15.10
C ALA A 735 6.21 -20.51 -15.11
N VAL A 736 5.10 -21.21 -15.45
CA VAL A 736 3.76 -20.64 -15.43
C VAL A 736 2.83 -21.53 -14.64
N GLY A 737 2.20 -20.96 -13.62
CA GLY A 737 1.15 -21.58 -12.81
C GLY A 737 -0.15 -20.84 -12.91
N ALA A 738 -1.26 -21.56 -12.86
CA ALA A 738 -2.60 -21.00 -12.78
C ALA A 738 -3.40 -21.70 -11.70
N GLY A 739 -4.38 -21.01 -11.13
CA GLY A 739 -5.16 -21.62 -10.06
C GLY A 739 -6.31 -20.78 -9.58
N TYR A 740 -6.93 -21.28 -8.54
CA TYR A 740 -8.00 -20.59 -7.83
C TYR A 740 -7.74 -20.59 -6.33
N GLY A 741 -8.30 -19.60 -5.64
CA GLY A 741 -8.13 -19.45 -4.21
C GLY A 741 -9.46 -19.18 -3.50
N LEU A 742 -9.57 -19.69 -2.28
CA LEU A 742 -10.63 -19.37 -1.34
C LEU A 742 -10.05 -18.57 -0.19
N ARG A 743 -10.74 -17.52 0.23
CA ARG A 743 -10.30 -16.61 1.29
C ARG A 743 -11.40 -16.44 2.32
N LEU A 744 -11.09 -16.71 3.58
CA LEU A 744 -11.93 -16.40 4.72
C LEU A 744 -11.52 -15.02 5.25
N ASN A 745 -12.35 -14.02 5.00
CA ASN A 745 -12.10 -12.64 5.36
C ASN A 745 -12.79 -12.25 6.67
N PHE A 746 -12.00 -11.98 7.71
CA PHE A 746 -12.43 -11.64 9.07
C PHE A 746 -12.25 -10.15 9.40
N ASN A 747 -12.35 -9.23 8.45
CA ASN A 747 -12.19 -7.77 8.57
C ASN A 747 -10.76 -7.31 8.93
N PHE A 748 -10.11 -7.93 9.93
CA PHE A 748 -8.76 -7.57 10.40
C PHE A 748 -7.67 -8.52 9.87
N PHE A 749 -8.03 -9.73 9.42
CA PHE A 749 -7.14 -10.67 8.71
C PHE A 749 -7.95 -11.55 7.77
N ASN A 750 -7.26 -12.18 6.82
CA ASN A 750 -7.85 -13.22 5.99
C ASN A 750 -6.97 -14.47 5.98
N ILE A 751 -7.62 -15.64 5.96
CA ILE A 751 -6.96 -16.92 5.72
C ILE A 751 -7.25 -17.30 4.27
N ARG A 752 -6.24 -17.65 3.53
CA ARG A 752 -6.38 -18.07 2.14
C ARG A 752 -5.90 -19.51 1.92
N PHE A 753 -6.61 -20.18 1.05
CA PHE A 753 -6.31 -21.50 0.53
C PHE A 753 -6.16 -21.36 -0.99
N ASP A 754 -4.95 -21.42 -1.49
CA ASP A 754 -4.66 -21.29 -2.91
C ASP A 754 -4.34 -22.67 -3.50
N PHE A 755 -5.10 -23.05 -4.55
CA PHE A 755 -4.93 -24.28 -5.29
C PHE A 755 -4.26 -23.93 -6.62
N GLY A 756 -2.94 -24.11 -6.68
CA GLY A 756 -2.12 -23.79 -7.85
C GLY A 756 -1.77 -25.03 -8.64
N TYR A 757 -1.80 -24.93 -9.96
CA TYR A 757 -1.44 -25.99 -10.88
C TYR A 757 -0.31 -25.53 -11.78
N LYS A 758 0.72 -26.37 -11.93
CA LYS A 758 1.83 -26.12 -12.85
C LYS A 758 1.32 -26.29 -14.26
N VAL A 759 1.27 -25.17 -15.02
CA VAL A 759 0.83 -25.16 -16.42
C VAL A 759 2.02 -25.27 -17.35
N ARG A 760 3.16 -24.68 -16.98
CA ARG A 760 4.41 -24.75 -17.73
C ARG A 760 5.59 -24.90 -16.78
N SER A 761 6.46 -25.86 -17.02
CA SER A 761 7.71 -26.03 -16.30
C SER A 761 8.84 -25.17 -16.91
N PRO A 762 9.81 -24.68 -16.10
CA PRO A 762 10.97 -23.95 -16.61
C PRO A 762 11.97 -24.85 -17.35
N TYR A 763 11.90 -26.16 -17.19
CA TYR A 763 12.77 -27.18 -17.80
C TYR A 763 11.96 -28.22 -18.54
N LYS A 764 12.61 -28.96 -19.46
CA LYS A 764 12.01 -30.13 -20.11
C LYS A 764 11.99 -31.30 -19.13
N ASP A 765 10.80 -31.84 -18.89
CA ASP A 765 10.65 -33.04 -18.07
C ASP A 765 11.01 -34.28 -18.93
N PRO A 766 11.80 -35.22 -18.44
CA PRO A 766 12.14 -36.43 -19.20
C PRO A 766 10.94 -37.36 -19.47
N VAL A 767 9.87 -37.24 -18.68
CA VAL A 767 8.67 -38.08 -18.77
C VAL A 767 7.60 -37.45 -19.63
N LEU A 768 7.57 -36.09 -19.70
CA LEU A 768 6.53 -35.33 -20.40
C LEU A 768 7.05 -34.75 -21.71
N PRO A 769 6.27 -34.87 -22.82
CA PRO A 769 6.72 -34.49 -24.15
C PRO A 769 6.90 -32.97 -24.34
N SER A 770 6.28 -32.15 -23.48
CA SER A 770 6.28 -30.70 -23.58
C SER A 770 6.51 -30.04 -22.23
N GLN A 771 7.05 -28.81 -22.24
CA GLN A 771 7.08 -27.96 -21.06
C GLN A 771 5.68 -27.42 -20.70
N TRP A 772 4.76 -27.35 -21.65
CA TRP A 772 3.35 -27.01 -21.44
C TRP A 772 2.54 -28.26 -21.15
N TYR A 773 1.80 -28.27 -20.05
CA TYR A 773 1.06 -29.42 -19.57
C TYR A 773 -0.41 -29.29 -19.89
N THR A 774 -1.00 -30.36 -20.42
CA THR A 774 -2.45 -30.49 -20.59
C THR A 774 -3.12 -30.74 -19.23
N PHE A 775 -4.40 -30.48 -19.14
CA PHE A 775 -5.18 -30.75 -17.93
C PHE A 775 -5.13 -32.22 -17.49
N LYS A 776 -5.07 -33.13 -18.47
CA LYS A 776 -4.91 -34.57 -18.23
C LYS A 776 -3.56 -34.89 -17.56
N GLU A 777 -2.48 -34.33 -18.08
CA GLU A 777 -1.13 -34.50 -17.52
C GLU A 777 -1.01 -33.92 -16.14
N ILE A 778 -1.57 -32.69 -15.91
CA ILE A 778 -1.60 -32.05 -14.59
C ILE A 778 -2.24 -32.97 -13.55
N ARG A 779 -3.38 -33.58 -13.90
CA ARG A 779 -4.10 -34.49 -13.00
C ARG A 779 -3.37 -35.81 -12.78
N GLN A 780 -2.86 -36.42 -13.85
CA GLN A 780 -2.20 -37.73 -13.79
C GLN A 780 -0.87 -37.69 -13.05
N GLN A 781 -0.10 -36.62 -13.24
CA GLN A 781 1.21 -36.43 -12.61
C GLN A 781 1.14 -35.72 -11.23
N GLY A 782 -0.05 -35.32 -10.78
CA GLY A 782 -0.24 -34.63 -9.51
C GLY A 782 0.47 -33.29 -9.44
N LEU A 783 0.48 -32.51 -10.55
CA LEU A 783 1.15 -31.21 -10.66
C LEU A 783 0.39 -30.07 -9.98
N GLY A 784 -0.44 -30.38 -8.98
CA GLY A 784 -1.16 -29.42 -8.14
C GLY A 784 -0.44 -29.18 -6.82
N ASN A 785 -0.52 -27.96 -6.34
CA ASN A 785 0.00 -27.54 -5.04
C ASN A 785 -1.08 -26.78 -4.26
N VAL A 786 -1.14 -26.99 -2.96
CA VAL A 786 -2.05 -26.28 -2.07
C VAL A 786 -1.23 -25.43 -1.12
N GLN A 787 -1.43 -24.12 -1.17
CA GLN A 787 -0.80 -23.15 -0.30
C GLN A 787 -1.81 -22.60 0.70
N VAL A 788 -1.44 -22.59 1.98
CA VAL A 788 -2.22 -21.94 3.03
C VAL A 788 -1.44 -20.74 3.53
N ALA A 789 -2.06 -19.59 3.63
CA ALA A 789 -1.40 -18.39 4.09
C ALA A 789 -2.39 -17.40 4.72
N VAL A 790 -1.85 -16.44 5.44
CA VAL A 790 -2.59 -15.32 6.04
C VAL A 790 -2.31 -14.06 5.22
N ASN A 791 -3.32 -13.21 5.06
CA ASN A 791 -3.32 -12.00 4.24
C ASN A 791 -3.20 -12.23 2.72
N TYR A 792 -3.29 -11.16 1.93
CA TYR A 792 -3.17 -11.23 0.48
C TYR A 792 -1.72 -11.49 0.04
N PRO A 793 -1.47 -12.12 -1.13
CA PRO A 793 -0.12 -12.46 -1.57
C PRO A 793 0.71 -11.22 -1.95
N PHE A 794 0.06 -10.15 -2.37
CA PHE A 794 0.65 -8.88 -2.73
C PHE A 794 -0.39 -7.76 -2.72
#